data_5cb46397bc406238f1ce616e7de36b97
#
_entry.id   5cb46397bc406238f1ce616e7de36b97
#
_cell.length_a   1.000
_cell.length_b   1.000
_cell.length_c   1.000
_cell.angle_alpha   90.00
_cell.angle_beta   90.00
_cell.angle_gamma   90.00
#
_symmetry.space_group_name_H-M   'P 1'
#
loop_
_entity.id
_entity.type
_entity.pdbx_description
1 polymer ?
#
loop_
_entity_poly.entity_id
_entity_poly.type
_entity_poly.pdbx_seq_one_letter_code
_entity_poly.pdbx_strand_id
1 'polypeptide(L)'
;MTALPRGETPGSPAADDTGVVADPSAAVPAPSAPDEGHEADEGSPAAGDPVDAAETDGDDHRTDGPAAADAGPDGTTDATAAADGAVDGAVAADGAVDGAVAADGAVDGAVADPAPLSEAEAELAAQRELRERIEKRKAQKTGPIAAGAKLGGRAADLLAAVRAVESGEKPSAALLGPPEPAAPRRAAPAPAPVRPREPEPAPAAQGPSPQAVAAVAVVLAEGGAPGALAAPAAEALGAQAAGALREDPWQLLAVPGVRPEQADGFARALLGAECGPDDERRTSALVGWLLERAALQGHTALDATAVRAALAERAVSDPAAAVEHAVAEGVVLVFQDGREDAGEQLDEEPGAPAEAGESAEDRAGQEPVPALLGLDRYALAEESLADGLARLVNACEKDADWTAAATAAGSPSAAELIRAVAAHGLVAHTGGEAARAEPAALISAARGLGLRALGAVHSVDGRRRLAEATGDPSAAVTLAGLLCGSEGPGRDEEGAIAVDLLVVLDAPQLDVETAAILVELLSDGTRLVLSGDPGVLGSAGAGRVFADVLAARACPQIVSRTPDPEPIGELVSGIGIGELNQVAAPGKEVVIVPVRDAGEAVHRTVQLVADSVPRAIGVPSADTQVITVGHGGPAGTRALNAALKERINPGPGRFGGFDPGDRVVHVPTPGRTLPGVVVSADTEGLHLDCGDTKLVVPQERVESSVRHGWALSAHQAAGMRWPAVVVVLPGDAAQALNRPWVYTAFSRGERHLSVVHGVDQALQRAVAQSPTQDRTTRLRTLLEASAR
;
A
#
# COMPACT_ATOMS: atom_id res chain seq x y z
N MET A 1 -54.76 1.00 -21.83
CA MET A 1 -56.11 0.63 -21.40
C MET A 1 -55.90 -0.50 -20.42
N THR A 2 -56.06 -0.37 -19.10
CA THR A 2 -57.02 0.14 -18.17
C THR A 2 -56.28 0.31 -16.82
N ALA A 3 -56.13 1.42 -16.31
CA ALA A 3 -56.80 2.16 -15.22
C ALA A 3 -56.57 1.62 -13.80
N LEU A 4 -55.93 2.46 -13.00
CA LEU A 4 -55.78 2.47 -11.54
C LEU A 4 -57.11 2.43 -10.79
N PRO A 5 -57.09 2.17 -9.46
CA PRO A 5 -57.61 3.23 -8.60
C PRO A 5 -56.69 3.66 -7.45
N ARG A 6 -56.93 4.92 -7.13
CA ARG A 6 -56.42 5.68 -5.94
C ARG A 6 -57.25 5.41 -4.71
N GLY A 7 -56.71 5.76 -3.57
CA GLY A 7 -57.37 6.08 -2.31
C GLY A 7 -56.59 5.53 -1.13
N GLU A 8 -56.34 6.09 -0.01
CA GLU A 8 -56.75 7.35 0.63
C GLU A 8 -55.86 7.53 1.84
N THR A 9 -55.46 8.73 2.20
CA THR A 9 -54.88 9.18 3.49
C THR A 9 -56.01 9.39 4.50
N PRO A 10 -55.74 9.19 5.81
CA PRO A 10 -56.03 10.21 6.79
C PRO A 10 -54.88 10.34 7.77
N GLY A 11 -54.45 11.50 8.32
CA GLY A 11 -55.17 12.63 8.86
C GLY A 11 -54.62 12.81 10.26
N SER A 12 -53.76 13.83 10.50
CA SER A 12 -53.36 14.32 11.84
C SER A 12 -54.52 14.80 12.66
N PRO A 13 -54.37 14.83 13.98
CA PRO A 13 -54.81 16.02 14.72
C PRO A 13 -53.73 16.67 15.59
N ALA A 14 -53.95 17.95 15.77
CA ALA A 14 -53.15 18.98 16.38
C ALA A 14 -53.15 18.97 17.92
N ALA A 15 -52.05 19.55 18.43
CA ALA A 15 -51.83 20.43 19.57
C ALA A 15 -52.78 20.42 20.77
N ASP A 16 -52.21 20.34 21.97
CA ASP A 16 -52.39 21.38 22.98
C ASP A 16 -51.25 21.43 24.02
N ASP A 17 -50.92 22.59 24.31
CA ASP A 17 -50.03 23.34 25.13
C ASP A 17 -50.15 23.03 26.62
N THR A 18 -49.04 22.94 27.36
CA THR A 18 -48.83 23.64 28.63
C THR A 18 -47.39 23.40 29.13
N GLY A 19 -46.66 24.46 29.31
CA GLY A 19 -45.33 24.54 29.85
C GLY A 19 -45.22 24.25 31.35
N VAL A 20 -43.99 24.03 31.79
CA VAL A 20 -43.36 24.66 32.98
C VAL A 20 -41.84 24.47 32.89
N VAL A 21 -41.15 25.56 33.08
CA VAL A 21 -39.73 25.79 33.25
C VAL A 21 -39.24 25.21 34.57
N ALA A 22 -38.05 24.64 34.61
CA ALA A 22 -37.05 24.78 35.67
C ALA A 22 -35.71 24.07 35.31
N ASP A 23 -34.66 24.81 35.17
CA ASP A 23 -33.23 24.55 35.32
C ASP A 23 -32.86 24.76 36.82
N PRO A 24 -31.60 24.59 37.29
CA PRO A 24 -30.56 23.58 37.05
C PRO A 24 -29.90 23.03 38.33
N SER A 25 -28.85 22.20 38.14
CA SER A 25 -27.74 22.04 39.09
C SER A 25 -27.85 21.05 40.24
N ALA A 26 -27.07 20.00 40.18
CA ALA A 26 -26.20 19.47 41.27
C ALA A 26 -25.35 18.29 40.77
N ALA A 27 -24.07 18.51 40.62
CA ALA A 27 -22.96 18.01 41.44
C ALA A 27 -22.83 16.47 41.55
N VAL A 28 -21.73 16.01 41.01
CA VAL A 28 -21.03 14.71 41.17
C VAL A 28 -20.64 14.50 42.65
N PRO A 29 -20.58 13.29 43.17
CA PRO A 29 -19.46 12.92 44.02
C PRO A 29 -18.69 11.68 43.56
N ALA A 30 -17.35 11.78 43.70
CA ALA A 30 -16.38 10.72 43.52
C ALA A 30 -16.43 9.67 44.61
N PRO A 31 -15.93 8.43 44.38
CA PRO A 31 -15.82 7.40 45.42
C PRO A 31 -14.53 7.47 46.19
N SER A 32 -14.61 7.34 47.49
CA SER A 32 -13.53 7.21 48.46
C SER A 32 -13.01 5.77 48.56
N ALA A 33 -11.73 5.64 48.85
CA ALA A 33 -10.96 4.42 49.07
C ALA A 33 -11.29 3.74 50.42
N PRO A 34 -10.89 2.48 50.62
CA PRO A 34 -11.24 1.68 51.80
C PRO A 34 -10.23 1.81 52.92
N ASP A 35 -10.71 1.63 54.15
CA ASP A 35 -9.95 1.54 55.36
C ASP A 35 -9.86 0.08 55.87
N GLU A 36 -8.72 -0.19 56.51
CA GLU A 36 -8.26 -1.49 57.05
C GLU A 36 -8.98 -1.88 58.34
N GLY A 37 -8.94 -3.19 58.68
CA GLY A 37 -8.97 -3.60 60.07
C GLY A 37 -9.52 -4.98 60.36
N HIS A 38 -8.66 -5.89 60.67
CA HIS A 38 -8.53 -6.85 61.78
C HIS A 38 -9.45 -8.06 61.94
N GLU A 39 -8.68 -9.16 61.95
CA GLU A 39 -8.58 -10.27 62.94
C GLU A 39 -9.62 -11.41 62.97
N ALA A 40 -9.05 -12.59 62.70
CA ALA A 40 -8.92 -13.83 63.50
C ALA A 40 -10.19 -14.70 63.72
N ASP A 41 -10.22 -15.94 63.42
CA ASP A 41 -9.85 -17.08 64.27
C ASP A 41 -10.31 -18.42 63.70
N GLU A 42 -9.41 -19.36 63.75
CA GLU A 42 -9.46 -20.80 63.99
C GLU A 42 -10.61 -21.72 63.47
N GLY A 43 -10.14 -22.86 62.97
CA GLY A 43 -10.90 -24.09 62.98
C GLY A 43 -10.66 -25.09 61.88
N SER A 44 -9.53 -25.78 61.91
CA SER A 44 -9.41 -27.17 61.39
C SER A 44 -9.78 -28.17 62.52
N PRO A 45 -10.26 -29.43 62.30
CA PRO A 45 -9.49 -30.44 61.55
C PRO A 45 -10.28 -31.64 60.93
N ALA A 46 -9.50 -32.40 60.17
CA ALA A 46 -9.43 -33.90 60.16
C ALA A 46 -10.39 -34.72 59.31
N ALA A 47 -9.84 -35.36 58.33
CA ALA A 47 -9.47 -36.79 58.22
C ALA A 47 -10.56 -37.78 57.80
N GLY A 48 -10.17 -38.64 56.88
CA GLY A 48 -10.84 -39.89 56.55
C GLY A 48 -10.59 -40.47 55.17
N ASP A 49 -9.44 -41.07 54.97
CA ASP A 49 -9.22 -42.21 54.07
C ASP A 49 -9.65 -43.48 54.82
N PRO A 50 -9.62 -44.73 54.27
CA PRO A 50 -9.49 -45.28 52.90
C PRO A 50 -10.40 -46.52 52.66
N VAL A 51 -9.95 -47.37 51.73
CA VAL A 51 -10.26 -48.84 51.46
C VAL A 51 -11.04 -49.07 50.17
N ASP A 52 -10.66 -49.85 49.28
CA ASP A 52 -9.79 -51.02 49.05
C ASP A 52 -10.44 -51.94 48.01
N ALA A 53 -9.57 -52.54 47.19
CA ALA A 53 -9.59 -53.88 46.61
C ALA A 53 -10.66 -54.24 45.50
N ALA A 54 -10.40 -54.95 44.49
CA ALA A 54 -9.54 -56.11 44.19
C ALA A 54 -9.75 -56.39 42.66
N GLU A 55 -8.68 -56.73 41.95
CA GLU A 55 -8.30 -58.02 41.35
C GLU A 55 -9.37 -58.73 40.46
N THR A 56 -9.08 -59.18 39.30
CA THR A 56 -8.26 -60.31 38.89
C THR A 56 -8.08 -60.44 37.38
N ASP A 57 -6.87 -60.74 36.94
CA ASP A 57 -6.40 -61.89 36.15
C ASP A 57 -6.98 -62.05 34.72
N GLY A 58 -6.19 -62.29 33.73
CA GLY A 58 -5.07 -63.15 33.46
C GLY A 58 -4.84 -63.33 31.98
N ASP A 59 -3.63 -63.56 31.71
CA ASP A 59 -2.97 -64.55 30.88
C ASP A 59 -2.78 -64.29 29.39
N ASP A 60 -1.56 -64.11 29.02
CA ASP A 60 -0.44 -65.01 28.62
C ASP A 60 -0.47 -65.49 27.17
N HIS A 61 0.56 -65.14 26.44
CA HIS A 61 1.46 -65.93 25.57
C HIS A 61 2.35 -65.03 24.71
N ARG A 62 3.61 -64.85 25.07
CA ARG A 62 4.86 -65.50 24.56
C ARG A 62 4.80 -66.06 23.16
N THR A 63 5.74 -65.62 22.28
CA THR A 63 7.09 -66.13 22.03
C THR A 63 7.62 -65.42 20.84
N ASP A 64 8.75 -65.00 20.69
CA ASP A 64 10.20 -65.36 20.67
C ASP A 64 10.89 -64.55 19.59
N GLY A 65 12.04 -64.00 19.97
CA GLY A 65 13.08 -63.57 19.05
C GLY A 65 13.90 -64.75 18.50
N PRO A 66 15.03 -64.60 17.86
CA PRO A 66 16.26 -63.97 18.35
C PRO A 66 17.08 -63.25 17.29
N ALA A 67 17.92 -62.34 17.69
CA ALA A 67 19.37 -62.36 17.91
C ALA A 67 20.27 -62.39 16.69
N ALA A 68 21.16 -61.50 16.66
CA ALA A 68 22.61 -61.40 16.85
C ALA A 68 23.38 -61.29 15.52
N ALA A 69 24.40 -60.54 15.38
CA ALA A 69 25.67 -60.23 15.91
C ALA A 69 26.44 -59.58 14.75
N ASP A 70 27.27 -58.76 14.95
CA ASP A 70 28.57 -58.56 15.50
C ASP A 70 29.56 -58.00 14.43
N ALA A 71 30.35 -57.07 14.79
CA ALA A 71 31.76 -56.83 14.80
C ALA A 71 32.25 -55.42 14.45
N GLY A 72 32.75 -54.71 15.42
CA GLY A 72 33.84 -53.77 15.15
C GLY A 72 35.15 -54.53 15.10
N PRO A 73 36.32 -53.89 15.16
CA PRO A 73 36.74 -52.70 15.88
C PRO A 73 37.86 -51.83 15.22
N ASP A 74 38.23 -50.79 15.96
CA ASP A 74 39.57 -50.26 16.22
C ASP A 74 40.34 -49.38 15.23
N GLY A 75 40.83 -48.31 15.85
CA GLY A 75 42.15 -47.70 15.69
C GLY A 75 42.12 -46.22 15.87
N THR A 76 42.13 -45.68 17.10
CA THR A 76 43.18 -44.99 17.84
C THR A 76 44.24 -44.31 16.96
N THR A 77 44.61 -43.08 17.18
CA THR A 77 45.29 -42.32 18.24
C THR A 77 45.47 -40.90 17.80
N ASP A 78 45.21 -39.94 18.57
CA ASP A 78 46.03 -39.28 19.62
C ASP A 78 46.76 -38.03 19.11
N ALA A 79 46.39 -36.94 19.65
CA ALA A 79 47.13 -36.08 20.57
C ALA A 79 47.93 -34.92 20.03
N THR A 80 47.66 -33.82 20.73
CA THR A 80 48.53 -32.75 21.29
C THR A 80 49.03 -31.66 20.34
N ALA A 81 48.73 -30.49 20.64
CA ALA A 81 49.08 -29.51 21.71
C ALA A 81 49.92 -28.35 21.14
N ALA A 82 49.39 -27.20 21.40
CA ALA A 82 50.05 -26.07 22.06
C ALA A 82 51.07 -25.21 21.32
N ALA A 83 50.80 -23.97 21.44
CA ALA A 83 51.59 -22.91 22.05
C ALA A 83 52.18 -21.83 21.16
N ASP A 84 51.77 -20.63 21.47
CA ASP A 84 52.55 -19.43 21.76
C ASP A 84 53.50 -18.83 20.73
N GLY A 85 53.40 -17.52 20.61
CA GLY A 85 54.42 -16.66 20.08
C GLY A 85 53.92 -15.23 19.83
N ALA A 86 53.75 -14.48 20.92
CA ALA A 86 53.77 -13.01 20.92
C ALA A 86 55.19 -12.55 20.59
N VAL A 87 55.35 -11.37 20.01
CA VAL A 87 56.15 -10.20 20.43
C VAL A 87 56.11 -9.14 19.33
N ASP A 88 55.62 -7.97 19.66
CA ASP A 88 56.32 -6.71 19.92
C ASP A 88 57.20 -6.15 18.79
N GLY A 89 56.98 -4.90 18.50
CA GLY A 89 57.94 -4.06 17.81
C GLY A 89 57.37 -2.70 17.43
N ALA A 90 57.28 -1.82 18.39
CA ALA A 90 56.99 -0.39 18.32
C ALA A 90 58.12 0.42 17.64
N VAL A 91 57.82 1.74 17.51
CA VAL A 91 58.70 2.97 17.48
C VAL A 91 58.82 3.59 16.09
N ALA A 92 58.17 4.67 15.84
CA ALA A 92 58.31 6.08 16.15
C ALA A 92 59.19 6.87 15.16
N ALA A 93 58.60 7.94 14.76
CA ALA A 93 59.04 9.31 14.86
C ALA A 93 59.68 10.02 13.62
N ASP A 94 59.07 11.17 13.40
CA ASP A 94 59.62 12.49 13.13
C ASP A 94 60.29 12.83 11.82
N GLY A 95 59.93 14.03 11.36
CA GLY A 95 60.71 14.84 10.46
C GLY A 95 59.90 15.85 9.65
N ALA A 96 59.58 16.97 10.28
CA ALA A 96 59.20 18.24 9.61
C ALA A 96 60.42 18.82 8.87
N VAL A 97 60.14 19.64 7.87
CA VAL A 97 60.50 21.05 7.70
C VAL A 97 60.72 21.44 6.24
N ASP A 98 60.07 22.51 5.86
CA ASP A 98 60.46 23.71 5.04
C ASP A 98 61.36 23.60 3.83
N GLY A 99 60.96 24.34 2.83
CA GLY A 99 61.86 24.91 1.87
C GLY A 99 61.25 25.39 0.54
N ALA A 100 60.99 26.66 0.50
CA ALA A 100 60.57 27.41 -0.68
C ALA A 100 61.67 27.51 -1.74
N VAL A 101 61.22 28.02 -2.91
CA VAL A 101 61.85 28.90 -3.94
C VAL A 101 62.20 28.31 -5.30
N ALA A 102 61.40 28.74 -6.27
CA ALA A 102 61.64 29.33 -7.58
C ALA A 102 62.60 28.73 -8.62
N ALA A 103 62.07 28.71 -9.80
CA ALA A 103 62.47 29.25 -11.06
C ALA A 103 62.77 28.28 -12.21
N ASP A 104 62.03 28.53 -13.26
CA ASP A 104 62.39 28.55 -14.68
C ASP A 104 62.92 27.27 -15.39
N GLY A 105 62.25 26.97 -16.52
CA GLY A 105 62.81 26.11 -17.54
C GLY A 105 61.79 25.41 -18.46
N ALA A 106 61.60 25.99 -19.58
CA ALA A 106 60.66 25.66 -20.66
C ALA A 106 60.74 24.26 -21.28
N VAL A 107 59.58 23.90 -21.88
CA VAL A 107 59.30 23.04 -23.08
C VAL A 107 59.35 21.53 -22.89
N ASP A 108 58.23 20.81 -22.93
CA ASP A 108 57.78 20.06 -24.10
C ASP A 108 56.43 19.41 -23.86
N GLY A 109 55.66 19.27 -24.93
CA GLY A 109 54.23 18.87 -24.86
C GLY A 109 54.03 17.41 -24.50
N ALA A 110 53.11 17.19 -23.53
CA ALA A 110 52.32 15.99 -23.41
C ALA A 110 50.90 16.41 -22.99
N VAL A 111 49.94 16.01 -23.79
CA VAL A 111 48.50 16.20 -23.54
C VAL A 111 48.17 15.44 -22.28
N ALA A 112 47.92 16.15 -21.19
CA ALA A 112 47.40 15.56 -19.96
C ALA A 112 45.88 15.43 -20.10
N ASP A 113 45.36 14.22 -19.83
CA ASP A 113 43.96 13.96 -19.63
C ASP A 113 43.42 14.90 -18.56
N PRO A 114 42.22 15.49 -18.77
CA PRO A 114 41.64 16.35 -17.78
C PRO A 114 41.25 15.54 -16.53
N ALA A 115 41.62 16.05 -15.37
CA ALA A 115 41.22 15.51 -14.07
C ALA A 115 39.69 15.36 -14.00
N PRO A 116 39.15 14.32 -13.33
CA PRO A 116 37.71 14.16 -13.19
C PRO A 116 37.11 15.35 -12.46
N LEU A 117 36.10 15.95 -13.09
CA LEU A 117 35.30 17.03 -12.51
C LEU A 117 34.67 16.58 -11.21
N SER A 118 34.58 17.44 -10.19
CA SER A 118 33.81 17.16 -8.99
C SER A 118 32.36 16.91 -9.38
N GLU A 119 31.66 16.08 -8.59
CA GLU A 119 30.27 15.69 -8.86
C GLU A 119 29.34 16.89 -9.05
N ALA A 120 29.56 17.96 -8.28
CA ALA A 120 28.83 19.23 -8.41
C ALA A 120 29.16 19.98 -9.73
N GLU A 121 30.36 19.88 -10.22
CA GLU A 121 30.75 20.47 -11.53
C GLU A 121 30.22 19.66 -12.72
N ALA A 122 30.11 18.33 -12.55
CA ALA A 122 29.51 17.45 -13.54
C ALA A 122 27.98 17.69 -13.61
N GLU A 123 27.33 17.89 -12.50
CA GLU A 123 25.88 18.20 -12.43
C GLU A 123 25.57 19.58 -13.01
N LEU A 124 26.37 20.59 -12.69
CA LEU A 124 26.29 21.93 -13.29
C LEU A 124 26.51 21.90 -14.81
N ALA A 125 27.41 21.06 -15.28
CA ALA A 125 27.67 20.88 -16.73
C ALA A 125 26.46 20.21 -17.39
N ALA A 126 25.86 19.18 -16.79
CA ALA A 126 24.67 18.51 -17.27
C ALA A 126 23.45 19.44 -17.32
N GLN A 127 23.26 20.28 -16.29
CA GLN A 127 22.19 21.28 -16.27
C GLN A 127 22.36 22.35 -17.35
N ARG A 128 23.62 22.79 -17.65
CA ARG A 128 23.91 23.71 -18.76
C ARG A 128 23.57 23.08 -20.09
N GLU A 129 23.96 21.84 -20.29
CA GLU A 129 23.69 21.11 -21.54
C GLU A 129 22.19 20.91 -21.75
N LEU A 130 21.44 20.61 -20.69
CA LEU A 130 19.99 20.48 -20.73
C LEU A 130 19.30 21.80 -21.07
N ARG A 131 19.76 22.94 -20.51
CA ARG A 131 19.25 24.26 -20.83
C ARG A 131 19.56 24.64 -22.29
N GLU A 132 20.74 24.38 -22.78
CA GLU A 132 21.08 24.60 -24.19
C GLU A 132 20.25 23.74 -25.14
N ARG A 133 19.95 22.51 -24.75
CA ARG A 133 19.07 21.60 -25.52
C ARG A 133 17.63 22.10 -25.55
N ILE A 134 17.14 22.62 -24.45
CA ILE A 134 15.79 23.24 -24.34
C ILE A 134 15.73 24.52 -25.18
N GLU A 135 16.74 25.41 -25.10
CA GLU A 135 16.80 26.63 -25.90
C GLU A 135 16.94 26.33 -27.41
N LYS A 136 17.72 25.30 -27.75
CA LYS A 136 17.83 24.85 -29.15
C LYS A 136 16.50 24.31 -29.68
N ARG A 137 15.75 23.60 -28.85
CA ARG A 137 14.39 23.10 -29.19
C ARG A 137 13.38 24.25 -29.28
N LYS A 138 13.45 25.24 -28.39
CA LYS A 138 12.63 26.46 -28.46
C LYS A 138 12.93 27.27 -29.70
N ALA A 139 14.22 27.47 -30.04
CA ALA A 139 14.64 28.16 -31.23
C ALA A 139 14.21 27.45 -32.53
N GLN A 140 14.20 26.12 -32.55
CA GLN A 140 13.66 25.34 -33.68
C GLN A 140 12.14 25.44 -33.83
N LYS A 141 11.41 25.61 -32.72
CA LYS A 141 9.94 25.82 -32.73
C LYS A 141 9.50 27.25 -33.01
N THR A 142 10.35 28.24 -32.75
CA THR A 142 10.05 29.68 -32.92
C THR A 142 10.69 30.31 -34.18
N GLY A 143 11.42 29.54 -34.99
CA GLY A 143 11.96 30.03 -36.25
C GLY A 143 10.80 30.40 -37.20
N PRO A 144 10.82 31.63 -37.82
CA PRO A 144 9.83 31.98 -38.79
C PRO A 144 9.89 31.00 -39.96
N ILE A 145 8.74 30.41 -40.32
CA ILE A 145 8.59 29.57 -41.50
C ILE A 145 8.95 30.47 -42.69
N ALA A 146 10.05 30.16 -43.37
CA ALA A 146 10.48 30.91 -44.53
C ALA A 146 9.39 30.90 -45.59
N ALA A 147 8.76 32.01 -45.81
CA ALA A 147 7.79 32.20 -46.87
C ALA A 147 8.50 31.94 -48.22
N GLY A 148 8.21 30.78 -48.84
CA GLY A 148 8.74 30.43 -50.15
C GLY A 148 9.22 29.00 -50.35
N ALA A 149 9.15 28.13 -49.35
CA ALA A 149 9.40 26.71 -49.57
C ALA A 149 8.23 26.09 -50.33
N LYS A 150 8.50 25.67 -51.59
CA LYS A 150 7.49 24.95 -52.40
C LYS A 150 7.21 23.60 -51.73
N LEU A 151 6.04 23.50 -51.13
CA LEU A 151 5.48 22.21 -50.68
C LEU A 151 5.31 21.32 -51.91
N GLY A 152 5.98 20.19 -51.95
CA GLY A 152 5.87 19.20 -53.02
C GLY A 152 4.83 18.09 -52.69
N GLY A 153 4.23 17.56 -53.73
CA GLY A 153 3.35 16.39 -53.62
C GLY A 153 1.98 16.67 -52.98
N ARG A 154 1.41 15.68 -52.33
CA ARG A 154 0.04 15.66 -51.78
C ARG A 154 -0.31 16.81 -50.83
N ALA A 155 0.70 17.38 -50.16
CA ALA A 155 0.52 18.55 -49.29
C ALA A 155 0.27 19.83 -50.05
N ALA A 156 0.86 20.00 -51.23
CA ALA A 156 0.61 21.14 -52.13
C ALA A 156 -0.82 21.05 -52.75
N ASP A 157 -1.25 19.85 -53.08
CA ASP A 157 -2.57 19.58 -53.64
C ASP A 157 -3.70 19.82 -52.62
N LEU A 158 -3.47 19.44 -51.35
CA LEU A 158 -4.41 19.72 -50.26
C LEU A 158 -4.53 21.21 -49.96
N LEU A 159 -3.41 21.94 -49.99
CA LEU A 159 -3.40 23.39 -49.77
C LEU A 159 -4.08 24.14 -50.92
N ALA A 160 -3.95 23.64 -52.17
CA ALA A 160 -4.67 24.14 -53.34
C ALA A 160 -6.17 23.87 -53.25
N ALA A 161 -6.58 22.70 -52.74
CA ALA A 161 -7.96 22.35 -52.51
C ALA A 161 -8.65 23.22 -51.43
N VAL A 162 -7.94 23.49 -50.32
CA VAL A 162 -8.42 24.38 -49.26
C VAL A 162 -8.62 25.81 -49.80
N ARG A 163 -7.68 26.34 -50.56
CA ARG A 163 -7.81 27.67 -51.19
C ARG A 163 -8.93 27.76 -52.21
N ALA A 164 -9.19 26.69 -52.97
CA ALA A 164 -10.30 26.64 -53.92
C ALA A 164 -11.64 26.67 -53.18
N VAL A 165 -11.77 26.00 -52.01
CA VAL A 165 -12.97 26.05 -51.17
C VAL A 165 -13.14 27.44 -50.54
N GLU A 166 -12.09 28.08 -50.07
CA GLU A 166 -12.12 29.44 -49.51
C GLU A 166 -12.49 30.51 -50.59
N SER A 167 -12.11 30.27 -51.83
CA SER A 167 -12.45 31.16 -52.95
C SER A 167 -13.81 30.84 -53.62
N GLY A 168 -14.58 29.84 -53.15
CA GLY A 168 -15.87 29.47 -53.64
C GLY A 168 -15.83 28.59 -54.91
N GLU A 169 -14.67 28.10 -55.33
CA GLU A 169 -14.50 27.21 -56.47
C GLU A 169 -14.55 25.74 -56.04
N LYS A 170 -15.14 24.86 -56.88
CA LYS A 170 -15.18 23.42 -56.56
C LYS A 170 -13.81 22.79 -56.75
N PRO A 171 -13.30 22.03 -55.76
CA PRO A 171 -12.00 21.35 -55.86
C PRO A 171 -12.00 20.34 -57.01
N SER A 172 -10.84 20.20 -57.65
CA SER A 172 -10.63 19.31 -58.81
C SER A 172 -10.89 17.85 -58.45
N ALA A 173 -11.66 17.16 -59.33
CA ALA A 173 -12.05 15.76 -59.21
C ALA A 173 -10.88 14.76 -59.16
N ALA A 174 -9.64 15.19 -59.39
CA ALA A 174 -8.44 14.35 -59.31
C ALA A 174 -8.05 13.96 -57.87
N LEU A 175 -8.63 14.63 -56.86
CA LEU A 175 -8.39 14.33 -55.44
C LEU A 175 -9.31 13.24 -54.86
N LEU A 176 -10.33 12.83 -55.60
CA LEU A 176 -11.36 11.88 -55.17
C LEU A 176 -11.29 10.51 -55.89
N GLY A 177 -10.22 10.25 -56.66
CA GLY A 177 -10.03 8.96 -57.33
C GLY A 177 -9.44 7.89 -56.39
N PRO A 178 -9.82 6.58 -56.63
CA PRO A 178 -9.27 5.47 -55.81
C PRO A 178 -7.75 5.37 -56.00
N PRO A 179 -7.01 4.95 -55.01
CA PRO A 179 -5.56 4.84 -55.06
C PRO A 179 -5.14 3.77 -56.09
N GLU A 180 -4.20 4.12 -56.95
CA GLU A 180 -3.55 3.23 -57.90
C GLU A 180 -2.84 2.07 -57.14
N PRO A 181 -2.98 0.80 -57.60
CA PRO A 181 -2.36 -0.32 -56.91
C PRO A 181 -0.85 -0.18 -56.94
N ALA A 182 -0.26 -0.19 -55.75
CA ALA A 182 1.18 -0.10 -55.56
C ALA A 182 1.88 -1.33 -56.17
N ALA A 183 2.91 -1.11 -56.98
CA ALA A 183 3.78 -2.14 -57.52
C ALA A 183 4.32 -3.03 -56.40
N PRO A 184 4.54 -4.36 -56.63
CA PRO A 184 4.99 -5.29 -55.61
C PRO A 184 6.36 -4.89 -55.09
N ARG A 185 6.40 -4.46 -53.83
CA ARG A 185 7.66 -4.27 -53.12
C ARG A 185 8.30 -5.64 -52.92
N ARG A 186 9.51 -5.80 -53.39
CA ARG A 186 10.38 -6.91 -53.06
C ARG A 186 10.42 -7.08 -51.55
N ALA A 187 10.05 -8.26 -51.04
CA ALA A 187 10.07 -8.58 -49.62
C ALA A 187 11.48 -8.28 -49.05
N ALA A 188 11.56 -7.41 -48.08
CA ALA A 188 12.71 -7.25 -47.25
C ALA A 188 12.99 -8.55 -46.50
N PRO A 189 14.25 -8.94 -46.28
CA PRO A 189 14.56 -10.13 -45.49
C PRO A 189 13.95 -9.97 -44.09
N ALA A 190 13.30 -11.02 -43.60
CA ALA A 190 12.74 -11.06 -42.26
C ALA A 190 13.80 -10.60 -41.25
N PRO A 191 13.43 -9.71 -40.28
CA PRO A 191 14.35 -9.34 -39.22
C PRO A 191 14.75 -10.62 -38.48
N ALA A 192 16.06 -10.77 -38.24
CA ALA A 192 16.59 -11.84 -37.42
C ALA A 192 15.89 -11.83 -36.08
N PRO A 193 15.60 -12.97 -35.44
CA PRO A 193 14.96 -13.01 -34.14
C PRO A 193 15.83 -12.20 -33.18
N VAL A 194 15.25 -11.10 -32.69
CA VAL A 194 15.86 -10.30 -31.62
C VAL A 194 15.93 -11.25 -30.43
N ARG A 195 17.14 -11.65 -30.03
CA ARG A 195 17.34 -12.33 -28.76
C ARG A 195 16.75 -11.41 -27.69
N PRO A 196 15.93 -11.92 -26.77
CA PRO A 196 15.53 -11.13 -25.61
C PRO A 196 16.81 -10.62 -24.96
N ARG A 197 16.95 -9.30 -24.88
CA ARG A 197 17.99 -8.68 -24.06
C ARG A 197 17.63 -9.12 -22.64
N GLU A 198 18.50 -9.88 -21.98
CA GLU A 198 18.37 -10.12 -20.56
C GLU A 198 18.17 -8.74 -19.92
N PRO A 199 17.13 -8.55 -19.08
CA PRO A 199 16.94 -7.29 -18.39
C PRO A 199 18.22 -7.04 -17.59
N GLU A 200 18.93 -5.95 -17.91
CA GLU A 200 19.95 -5.43 -17.00
C GLU A 200 19.23 -5.28 -15.65
N PRO A 201 19.75 -5.89 -14.58
CA PRO A 201 19.14 -5.71 -13.27
C PRO A 201 19.10 -4.20 -13.03
N ALA A 202 17.88 -3.67 -12.84
CA ALA A 202 17.71 -2.30 -12.36
C ALA A 202 18.68 -2.12 -11.18
N PRO A 203 19.43 -1.00 -11.11
CA PRO A 203 20.33 -0.79 -10.00
C PRO A 203 19.51 -0.98 -8.72
N ALA A 204 19.78 -2.04 -8.01
CA ALA A 204 19.19 -2.29 -6.71
C ALA A 204 19.39 -0.99 -5.93
N ALA A 205 18.33 -0.40 -5.40
CA ALA A 205 18.44 0.77 -4.54
C ALA A 205 19.50 0.42 -3.50
N GLN A 206 20.66 1.03 -3.65
CA GLN A 206 21.79 0.76 -2.78
C GLN A 206 21.35 1.31 -1.43
N GLY A 207 21.18 0.43 -0.46
CA GLY A 207 20.91 0.84 0.93
C GLY A 207 21.98 1.81 1.41
N PRO A 208 21.75 2.50 2.53
CA PRO A 208 22.67 3.51 3.04
C PRO A 208 24.09 2.94 3.17
N SER A 209 25.10 3.73 2.80
CA SER A 209 26.49 3.26 2.87
C SER A 209 26.85 2.87 4.32
N PRO A 210 27.65 1.81 4.53
CA PRO A 210 28.08 1.43 5.87
C PRO A 210 28.75 2.58 6.64
N GLN A 211 29.39 3.50 5.92
CA GLN A 211 30.03 4.68 6.49
C GLN A 211 28.98 5.69 7.01
N ALA A 212 27.90 5.93 6.26
CA ALA A 212 26.80 6.78 6.70
C ALA A 212 26.12 6.20 7.94
N VAL A 213 25.84 4.89 7.95
CA VAL A 213 25.26 4.20 9.10
C VAL A 213 26.17 4.31 10.33
N ALA A 214 27.48 4.12 10.16
CA ALA A 214 28.43 4.25 11.28
C ALA A 214 28.51 5.70 11.80
N ALA A 215 28.46 6.71 10.92
CA ALA A 215 28.44 8.12 11.32
C ALA A 215 27.16 8.48 12.10
N VAL A 216 26.02 7.99 11.66
CA VAL A 216 24.72 8.16 12.36
C VAL A 216 24.74 7.45 13.72
N ALA A 217 25.30 6.23 13.80
CA ALA A 217 25.40 5.50 15.06
C ALA A 217 26.19 6.27 16.14
N VAL A 218 27.22 7.02 15.75
CA VAL A 218 27.97 7.88 16.67
C VAL A 218 27.09 9.00 17.22
N VAL A 219 26.32 9.69 16.35
CA VAL A 219 25.43 10.78 16.76
C VAL A 219 24.30 10.27 17.66
N LEU A 220 23.72 9.10 17.33
CA LEU A 220 22.69 8.47 18.15
C LEU A 220 23.22 8.13 19.54
N ALA A 221 24.48 7.63 19.64
CA ALA A 221 25.11 7.35 20.91
C ALA A 221 25.39 8.63 21.73
N GLU A 222 25.82 9.74 21.10
CA GLU A 222 25.98 11.05 21.71
C GLU A 222 24.67 11.56 22.33
N GLY A 223 23.55 11.38 21.63
CA GLY A 223 22.21 11.77 22.08
C GLY A 223 21.46 10.72 22.91
N GLY A 224 22.09 9.56 23.23
CA GLY A 224 21.48 8.49 24.03
C GLY A 224 20.34 7.73 23.35
N ALA A 225 20.25 7.81 22.02
CA ALA A 225 19.28 7.08 21.23
C ALA A 225 19.75 5.65 20.87
N PRO A 226 18.81 4.69 20.65
CA PRO A 226 19.19 3.31 20.34
C PRO A 226 19.98 3.21 19.02
N GLY A 227 21.11 2.49 19.05
CA GLY A 227 21.96 2.27 17.87
C GLY A 227 21.25 1.52 16.73
N ALA A 228 20.18 0.78 17.04
CA ALA A 228 19.34 0.11 16.03
C ALA A 228 18.65 1.09 15.07
N LEU A 229 18.54 2.37 15.42
CA LEU A 229 17.98 3.42 14.54
C LEU A 229 18.99 3.92 13.50
N ALA A 230 20.26 3.51 13.55
CA ALA A 230 21.29 4.07 12.67
C ALA A 230 21.04 3.79 11.18
N ALA A 231 20.72 2.54 10.83
CA ALA A 231 20.43 2.19 9.45
C ALA A 231 19.12 2.83 8.96
N PRO A 232 17.98 2.75 9.70
CA PRO A 232 16.75 3.46 9.31
C PRO A 232 16.92 4.98 9.19
N ALA A 233 17.71 5.62 10.08
CA ALA A 233 17.94 7.05 10.01
C ALA A 233 18.84 7.43 8.80
N ALA A 234 19.85 6.62 8.50
CA ALA A 234 20.65 6.82 7.30
C ALA A 234 19.84 6.59 6.00
N GLU A 235 18.86 5.68 6.03
CA GLU A 235 17.94 5.45 4.91
C GLU A 235 16.96 6.63 4.73
N ALA A 236 16.37 7.14 5.81
CA ALA A 236 15.38 8.22 5.76
C ALA A 236 16.00 9.58 5.45
N LEU A 237 17.20 9.89 6.01
CA LEU A 237 17.84 11.21 5.92
C LEU A 237 19.00 11.25 4.92
N GLY A 238 19.34 10.13 4.30
CA GLY A 238 20.38 10.03 3.26
C GLY A 238 21.81 10.15 3.79
N ALA A 239 22.74 10.42 2.87
CA ALA A 239 24.17 10.39 3.15
C ALA A 239 24.64 11.43 4.20
N GLN A 240 23.93 12.54 4.35
CA GLN A 240 24.23 13.62 5.30
C GLN A 240 23.50 13.49 6.64
N ALA A 241 22.84 12.37 6.90
CA ALA A 241 22.01 12.12 8.09
C ALA A 241 22.70 12.48 9.42
N ALA A 242 23.98 12.16 9.56
CA ALA A 242 24.74 12.47 10.78
C ALA A 242 24.93 13.97 11.02
N GLY A 243 25.10 14.76 9.96
CA GLY A 243 25.16 16.24 10.02
C GLY A 243 23.80 16.83 10.33
N ALA A 244 22.78 16.41 9.58
CA ALA A 244 21.40 16.84 9.74
C ALA A 244 20.88 16.60 11.18
N LEU A 245 21.14 15.43 11.77
CA LEU A 245 20.74 15.13 13.15
C LEU A 245 21.48 15.95 14.22
N ARG A 246 22.67 16.48 13.94
CA ARG A 246 23.34 17.42 14.87
C ARG A 246 22.78 18.84 14.79
N GLU A 247 22.43 19.28 13.59
CA GLU A 247 21.85 20.61 13.36
C GLU A 247 20.40 20.66 13.81
N ASP A 248 19.65 19.62 13.47
CA ASP A 248 18.24 19.44 13.85
C ASP A 248 17.97 18.02 14.35
N PRO A 249 18.10 17.80 15.66
CA PRO A 249 17.86 16.48 16.25
C PRO A 249 16.45 15.95 16.09
N TRP A 250 15.44 16.82 15.87
CA TRP A 250 14.05 16.39 15.68
C TRP A 250 13.79 15.77 14.30
N GLN A 251 14.72 15.87 13.35
CA GLN A 251 14.67 15.08 12.13
C GLN A 251 14.67 13.56 12.40
N LEU A 252 15.04 13.14 13.61
CA LEU A 252 14.87 11.75 14.05
C LEU A 252 13.40 11.29 13.98
N LEU A 253 12.43 12.21 13.98
CA LEU A 253 10.99 11.91 13.78
C LEU A 253 10.66 11.42 12.37
N ALA A 254 11.51 11.64 11.39
CA ALA A 254 11.37 11.05 10.06
C ALA A 254 11.59 9.52 10.04
N VAL A 255 12.20 8.98 11.12
CA VAL A 255 12.43 7.54 11.23
C VAL A 255 11.15 6.84 11.71
N PRO A 256 10.62 5.85 10.96
CA PRO A 256 9.42 5.14 11.34
C PRO A 256 9.50 4.53 12.74
N GLY A 257 8.48 4.79 13.56
CA GLY A 257 8.38 4.27 14.92
C GLY A 257 9.02 5.12 16.02
N VAL A 258 9.74 6.19 15.66
CA VAL A 258 10.22 7.17 16.63
C VAL A 258 9.07 8.05 17.11
N ARG A 259 9.00 8.25 18.43
CA ARG A 259 7.99 9.07 19.06
C ARG A 259 8.53 10.45 19.46
N PRO A 260 7.67 11.49 19.52
CA PRO A 260 8.09 12.83 19.91
C PRO A 260 8.90 12.89 21.20
N GLU A 261 8.51 12.10 22.23
CA GLU A 261 9.21 12.09 23.52
C GLU A 261 10.64 11.54 23.39
N GLN A 262 10.88 10.63 22.45
CA GLN A 262 12.21 10.08 22.16
C GLN A 262 13.07 11.11 21.44
N ALA A 263 12.51 11.81 20.45
CA ALA A 263 13.19 12.89 19.74
C ALA A 263 13.48 14.09 20.67
N ASP A 264 12.54 14.46 21.55
CA ASP A 264 12.76 15.49 22.57
C ASP A 264 13.86 15.11 23.55
N GLY A 265 13.96 13.83 23.94
CA GLY A 265 15.05 13.29 24.78
C GLY A 265 16.41 13.38 24.10
N PHE A 266 16.44 12.99 22.81
CA PHE A 266 17.61 13.05 21.95
C PHE A 266 18.10 14.50 21.73
N ALA A 267 17.17 15.42 21.41
CA ALA A 267 17.47 16.82 21.25
C ALA A 267 18.01 17.47 22.51
N ARG A 268 17.43 17.16 23.66
CA ARG A 268 17.93 17.63 24.95
C ARG A 268 19.38 17.19 25.26
N ALA A 269 19.73 15.97 24.87
CA ALA A 269 21.08 15.45 25.08
C ALA A 269 22.11 16.15 24.18
N LEU A 270 21.74 16.52 22.94
CA LEU A 270 22.64 17.16 21.99
C LEU A 270 22.71 18.70 22.17
N LEU A 271 21.57 19.35 22.38
CA LEU A 271 21.47 20.83 22.41
C LEU A 271 21.49 21.42 23.82
N GLY A 272 21.28 20.60 24.85
CA GLY A 272 21.26 21.02 26.22
C GLY A 272 20.21 22.08 26.55
N ALA A 273 20.64 23.27 27.03
CA ALA A 273 19.74 24.36 27.42
C ALA A 273 19.09 25.11 26.26
N GLU A 274 19.54 24.91 25.04
CA GLU A 274 18.99 25.55 23.85
C GLU A 274 17.72 24.85 23.34
N CYS A 275 17.38 23.68 23.92
CA CYS A 275 16.22 22.89 23.55
C CYS A 275 14.97 23.32 24.31
N GLY A 276 14.01 23.94 23.62
CA GLY A 276 12.72 24.38 24.17
C GLY A 276 11.52 23.67 23.53
N PRO A 277 10.33 23.71 24.18
CA PRO A 277 9.11 23.13 23.61
C PRO A 277 8.62 23.84 22.35
N ASP A 278 8.95 25.13 22.22
CA ASP A 278 8.58 26.00 21.10
C ASP A 278 9.76 26.25 20.14
N ASP A 279 10.79 25.40 20.17
CA ASP A 279 11.87 25.43 19.16
C ASP A 279 11.26 25.21 17.77
N GLU A 280 11.56 26.12 16.84
CA GLU A 280 10.99 26.10 15.49
C GLU A 280 11.27 24.77 14.75
N ARG A 281 12.44 24.18 14.94
CA ARG A 281 12.81 22.86 14.38
C ARG A 281 11.90 21.77 14.93
N ARG A 282 11.65 21.79 16.27
CA ARG A 282 10.75 20.84 16.92
C ARG A 282 9.33 20.96 16.39
N THR A 283 8.81 22.17 16.31
CA THR A 283 7.42 22.40 15.89
C THR A 283 7.22 22.02 14.44
N SER A 284 8.14 22.33 13.53
CA SER A 284 8.12 21.92 12.12
C SER A 284 8.20 20.39 11.98
N ALA A 285 9.11 19.73 12.69
CA ALA A 285 9.24 18.28 12.70
C ALA A 285 7.98 17.58 13.24
N LEU A 286 7.30 18.18 14.25
CA LEU A 286 6.03 17.66 14.76
C LEU A 286 4.89 17.79 13.75
N VAL A 287 4.82 18.85 12.96
CA VAL A 287 3.81 18.99 11.89
C VAL A 287 4.00 17.90 10.86
N GLY A 288 5.23 17.71 10.35
CA GLY A 288 5.55 16.64 9.42
C GLY A 288 5.22 15.24 9.98
N TRP A 289 5.62 14.99 11.23
CA TRP A 289 5.36 13.70 11.91
C TRP A 289 3.86 13.41 12.08
N LEU A 290 3.03 14.43 12.37
CA LEU A 290 1.57 14.27 12.48
C LEU A 290 0.97 13.85 11.14
N LEU A 291 1.41 14.45 10.04
CA LEU A 291 0.94 14.10 8.70
C LEU A 291 1.44 12.70 8.26
N GLU A 292 2.69 12.35 8.56
CA GLU A 292 3.22 10.99 8.34
C GLU A 292 2.42 9.95 9.10
N ARG A 293 2.08 10.25 10.36
CA ARG A 293 1.26 9.36 11.17
C ARG A 293 -0.16 9.23 10.63
N ALA A 294 -0.74 10.32 10.11
CA ALA A 294 -2.03 10.31 9.45
C ALA A 294 -2.00 9.49 8.15
N ALA A 295 -0.90 9.56 7.40
CA ALA A 295 -0.69 8.76 6.20
C ALA A 295 -0.70 7.25 6.49
N LEU A 296 -0.14 6.81 7.63
CA LEU A 296 -0.24 5.42 8.10
C LEU A 296 -1.69 5.00 8.44
N GLN A 297 -2.60 5.97 8.64
CA GLN A 297 -4.03 5.73 8.81
C GLN A 297 -4.80 5.85 7.49
N GLY A 298 -4.10 6.19 6.42
CA GLY A 298 -4.62 6.30 5.07
C GLY A 298 -5.00 7.70 4.61
N HIS A 299 -4.78 8.74 5.42
CA HIS A 299 -5.01 10.13 5.01
C HIS A 299 -3.90 10.60 4.05
N THR A 300 -4.22 11.44 3.08
CA THR A 300 -3.24 12.18 2.26
C THR A 300 -3.07 13.61 2.74
N ALA A 301 -4.08 14.12 3.46
CA ALA A 301 -4.08 15.45 4.06
C ALA A 301 -4.86 15.43 5.38
N LEU A 302 -4.66 16.43 6.22
CA LEU A 302 -5.43 16.66 7.45
C LEU A 302 -5.97 18.08 7.47
N ASP A 303 -7.10 18.25 8.15
CA ASP A 303 -7.62 19.58 8.46
C ASP A 303 -6.63 20.37 9.35
N ALA A 304 -6.35 21.62 9.00
CA ALA A 304 -5.42 22.48 9.72
C ALA A 304 -5.83 22.68 11.19
N THR A 305 -7.13 22.64 11.49
CA THR A 305 -7.62 22.75 12.88
C THR A 305 -7.29 21.48 13.69
N ALA A 306 -7.36 20.31 13.07
CA ALA A 306 -6.98 19.03 13.69
C ALA A 306 -5.48 18.98 13.98
N VAL A 307 -4.64 19.45 13.03
CA VAL A 307 -3.18 19.54 13.24
C VAL A 307 -2.85 20.50 14.38
N ARG A 308 -3.47 21.70 14.42
CA ARG A 308 -3.27 22.67 15.51
C ARG A 308 -3.70 22.10 16.87
N ALA A 309 -4.82 21.41 16.94
CA ALA A 309 -5.26 20.74 18.17
C ALA A 309 -4.25 19.68 18.63
N ALA A 310 -3.74 18.87 17.70
CA ALA A 310 -2.74 17.84 18.00
C ALA A 310 -1.38 18.44 18.43
N LEU A 311 -0.98 19.59 17.94
CA LEU A 311 0.22 20.33 18.39
C LEU A 311 0.03 20.89 19.81
N ALA A 312 -1.15 21.43 20.12
CA ALA A 312 -1.47 21.92 21.46
C ALA A 312 -1.39 20.79 22.51
N GLU A 313 -1.87 19.58 22.20
CA GLU A 313 -1.71 18.40 23.05
C GLU A 313 -0.25 18.04 23.32
N ARG A 314 0.69 18.49 22.47
CA ARG A 314 2.15 18.25 22.58
C ARG A 314 2.90 19.44 23.12
N ALA A 315 2.20 20.31 23.85
CA ALA A 315 2.74 21.48 24.55
C ALA A 315 3.42 22.52 23.63
N VAL A 316 2.95 22.66 22.38
CA VAL A 316 3.31 23.79 21.52
C VAL A 316 2.46 24.96 21.92
N SER A 317 3.09 26.11 22.29
CA SER A 317 2.40 27.28 22.86
C SER A 317 1.58 28.03 21.84
N ASP A 318 2.06 28.11 20.59
CA ASP A 318 1.37 28.72 19.46
C ASP A 318 1.31 27.75 18.27
N PRO A 319 0.28 26.87 18.22
CA PRO A 319 0.11 25.95 17.13
C PRO A 319 -0.16 26.59 15.77
N ALA A 320 -0.70 27.82 15.73
CA ALA A 320 -0.97 28.53 14.49
C ALA A 320 0.35 29.02 13.87
N ALA A 321 1.19 29.70 14.67
CA ALA A 321 2.52 30.09 14.21
C ALA A 321 3.38 28.90 13.81
N ALA A 322 3.29 27.77 14.53
CA ALA A 322 4.01 26.55 14.19
C ALA A 322 3.62 25.98 12.81
N VAL A 323 2.33 26.00 12.47
CA VAL A 323 1.85 25.59 11.13
C VAL A 323 2.29 26.59 10.07
N GLU A 324 2.18 27.90 10.32
CA GLU A 324 2.63 28.95 9.39
C GLU A 324 4.14 28.82 9.11
N HIS A 325 4.95 28.55 10.13
CA HIS A 325 6.38 28.31 9.98
C HIS A 325 6.66 27.05 9.15
N ALA A 326 6.01 25.92 9.45
CA ALA A 326 6.19 24.68 8.70
C ALA A 326 5.80 24.83 7.21
N VAL A 327 4.80 25.67 6.90
CA VAL A 327 4.43 26.01 5.52
C VAL A 327 5.50 26.90 4.88
N ALA A 328 6.02 27.91 5.58
CA ALA A 328 7.05 28.81 5.08
C ALA A 328 8.38 28.07 4.78
N GLU A 329 8.71 27.05 5.59
CA GLU A 329 9.88 26.17 5.39
C GLU A 329 9.63 25.07 4.33
N GLY A 330 8.41 24.97 3.80
CA GLY A 330 8.05 23.98 2.79
C GLY A 330 7.96 22.54 3.32
N VAL A 331 7.82 22.37 4.64
CA VAL A 331 7.63 21.04 5.26
C VAL A 331 6.26 20.46 4.89
N VAL A 332 5.27 21.34 4.71
CA VAL A 332 3.89 20.99 4.35
C VAL A 332 3.28 21.97 3.36
N LEU A 333 2.32 21.48 2.57
CA LEU A 333 1.53 22.27 1.63
C LEU A 333 0.15 22.58 2.23
N VAL A 334 -0.41 23.76 1.88
CA VAL A 334 -1.75 24.19 2.28
C VAL A 334 -2.68 24.16 1.07
N PHE A 335 -3.83 23.54 1.24
CA PHE A 335 -4.88 23.48 0.22
C PHE A 335 -6.16 24.12 0.77
N GLN A 336 -6.76 24.99 -0.02
CA GLN A 336 -8.05 25.62 0.30
C GLN A 336 -9.09 25.08 -0.67
N ASP A 337 -10.03 24.28 -0.21
CA ASP A 337 -11.11 23.79 -1.05
C ASP A 337 -11.93 24.95 -1.65
N GLY A 338 -11.89 25.08 -2.97
CA GLY A 338 -12.80 25.95 -3.74
C GLY A 338 -12.25 27.31 -4.18
N ARG A 339 -10.93 27.58 -4.17
CA ARG A 339 -10.37 28.87 -4.57
C ARG A 339 -9.16 28.82 -5.52
N GLU A 340 -9.07 27.80 -6.39
CA GLU A 340 -8.02 27.76 -7.40
C GLU A 340 -8.26 28.70 -8.60
N ASP A 341 -9.46 29.30 -8.73
CA ASP A 341 -9.82 30.19 -9.87
C ASP A 341 -9.56 31.68 -9.66
N ALA A 342 -8.88 32.09 -8.58
CA ALA A 342 -8.67 33.52 -8.28
C ALA A 342 -7.20 33.98 -8.30
N GLY A 343 -6.27 33.16 -8.77
CA GLY A 343 -4.83 33.35 -8.61
C GLY A 343 -4.00 33.65 -9.84
N GLU A 344 -4.56 33.96 -11.03
CA GLU A 344 -3.75 34.39 -12.18
C GLU A 344 -4.49 35.38 -13.08
N GLN A 345 -4.70 36.61 -12.54
CA GLN A 345 -4.81 37.81 -13.37
C GLN A 345 -3.99 38.92 -12.70
N LEU A 346 -2.68 38.82 -12.81
CA LEU A 346 -1.79 39.97 -12.69
C LEU A 346 -1.56 40.53 -14.12
N ASP A 347 -2.58 41.20 -14.66
CA ASP A 347 -2.38 42.24 -15.66
C ASP A 347 -2.46 43.58 -14.91
N GLU A 348 -1.32 44.10 -14.56
CA GLU A 348 -1.18 45.49 -14.13
C GLU A 348 -1.49 46.44 -15.29
N GLU A 349 -2.67 47.05 -15.26
CA GLU A 349 -2.85 48.37 -15.85
C GLU A 349 -2.80 49.44 -14.75
N PRO A 350 -1.93 50.46 -14.84
CA PRO A 350 -1.87 51.52 -13.86
C PRO A 350 -2.90 52.59 -14.19
N GLY A 351 -3.92 52.71 -13.35
CA GLY A 351 -4.70 53.93 -13.32
C GLY A 351 -6.21 53.85 -13.15
N ALA A 352 -6.69 53.45 -11.96
CA ALA A 352 -8.00 53.93 -11.48
C ALA A 352 -7.97 54.05 -9.97
N PRO A 353 -8.60 55.07 -9.35
CA PRO A 353 -8.49 55.33 -7.94
C PRO A 353 -9.28 54.30 -7.11
N ALA A 354 -8.64 53.85 -6.01
CA ALA A 354 -9.20 52.98 -5.00
C ALA A 354 -10.53 53.53 -4.44
N GLU A 355 -11.61 52.77 -4.61
CA GLU A 355 -12.79 52.91 -3.78
C GLU A 355 -12.57 52.17 -2.47
N ALA A 356 -12.64 52.93 -1.39
CA ALA A 356 -12.44 52.48 -0.03
C ALA A 356 -13.62 51.65 0.45
N GLY A 357 -13.32 50.56 1.13
CA GLY A 357 -14.13 50.10 2.24
C GLY A 357 -14.82 48.76 2.16
N GLU A 358 -14.07 47.67 2.28
CA GLU A 358 -14.58 46.56 3.07
C GLU A 358 -14.00 46.66 4.47
N SER A 359 -14.89 46.93 5.43
CA SER A 359 -14.53 47.12 6.82
C SER A 359 -14.03 45.83 7.44
N ALA A 360 -13.09 45.92 8.38
CA ALA A 360 -12.56 44.82 9.16
C ALA A 360 -13.65 44.03 9.94
N GLU A 361 -14.87 44.59 10.02
CA GLU A 361 -16.01 43.93 10.66
C GLU A 361 -16.74 42.91 9.73
N ASP A 362 -16.66 43.06 8.40
CA ASP A 362 -17.25 42.09 7.46
C ASP A 362 -16.39 40.82 7.31
N ARG A 363 -15.10 40.87 7.68
CA ARG A 363 -14.22 39.69 7.73
C ARG A 363 -14.38 38.81 8.98
N ALA A 364 -15.00 39.37 10.05
CA ALA A 364 -15.20 38.65 11.31
C ALA A 364 -16.38 37.65 11.29
N GLY A 365 -17.19 37.66 10.23
CA GLY A 365 -18.37 36.78 10.10
C GLY A 365 -18.24 35.67 9.03
N GLN A 366 -17.13 35.59 8.30
CA GLN A 366 -16.88 34.46 7.40
C GLN A 366 -16.27 33.34 8.23
N GLU A 367 -16.97 32.20 8.29
CA GLU A 367 -16.38 30.95 8.79
C GLU A 367 -15.09 30.70 8.00
N PRO A 368 -13.97 30.41 8.71
CA PRO A 368 -12.71 30.15 8.02
C PRO A 368 -12.90 28.97 7.06
N VAL A 369 -12.60 29.18 5.79
CA VAL A 369 -12.62 28.11 4.79
C VAL A 369 -11.71 26.98 5.32
N PRO A 370 -12.18 25.74 5.40
CA PRO A 370 -11.37 24.64 5.90
C PRO A 370 -10.12 24.51 5.02
N ALA A 371 -8.95 24.68 5.63
CA ALA A 371 -7.67 24.49 4.97
C ALA A 371 -7.14 23.10 5.30
N LEU A 372 -6.73 22.36 4.29
CA LEU A 372 -6.06 21.07 4.42
C LEU A 372 -4.54 21.25 4.40
N LEU A 373 -3.85 20.48 5.21
CA LEU A 373 -2.39 20.37 5.24
C LEU A 373 -2.00 19.01 4.73
N GLY A 374 -1.06 18.93 3.79
CA GLY A 374 -0.58 17.68 3.21
C GLY A 374 0.93 17.69 2.99
N LEU A 375 1.50 16.49 2.88
CA LEU A 375 2.88 16.31 2.46
C LEU A 375 2.94 16.42 0.92
N ASP A 376 4.00 17.04 0.42
CA ASP A 376 4.23 17.30 -1.00
C ASP A 376 4.11 16.03 -1.87
N ARG A 377 4.68 14.90 -1.44
CA ARG A 377 4.63 13.64 -2.18
C ARG A 377 3.21 13.13 -2.43
N TYR A 378 2.31 13.27 -1.44
CA TYR A 378 0.92 12.86 -1.61
C TYR A 378 0.12 13.85 -2.43
N ALA A 379 0.41 15.13 -2.27
CA ALA A 379 -0.20 16.19 -3.07
C ALA A 379 0.11 16.00 -4.57
N LEU A 380 1.40 15.84 -4.89
CA LEU A 380 1.87 15.59 -6.25
C LEU A 380 1.31 14.28 -6.81
N ALA A 381 1.22 13.23 -5.99
CA ALA A 381 0.65 11.97 -6.43
C ALA A 381 -0.85 12.08 -6.75
N GLU A 382 -1.64 12.82 -5.94
CA GLU A 382 -3.06 13.05 -6.21
C GLU A 382 -3.28 13.89 -7.46
N GLU A 383 -2.49 14.94 -7.67
CA GLU A 383 -2.56 15.80 -8.87
C GLU A 383 -2.15 15.03 -10.13
N SER A 384 -1.00 14.36 -10.11
CA SER A 384 -0.55 13.52 -11.23
C SER A 384 -1.57 12.40 -11.56
N LEU A 385 -2.17 11.79 -10.54
CA LEU A 385 -3.18 10.76 -10.73
C LEU A 385 -4.45 11.33 -11.36
N ALA A 386 -4.94 12.48 -10.89
CA ALA A 386 -6.13 13.12 -11.42
C ALA A 386 -5.94 13.50 -12.90
N ASP A 387 -4.83 14.12 -13.24
CA ASP A 387 -4.46 14.50 -14.61
C ASP A 387 -4.31 13.28 -15.51
N GLY A 388 -3.64 12.23 -15.00
CA GLY A 388 -3.45 10.99 -15.71
C GLY A 388 -4.76 10.26 -16.00
N LEU A 389 -5.69 10.20 -15.04
CA LEU A 389 -7.02 9.61 -15.23
C LEU A 389 -7.85 10.44 -16.23
N ALA A 390 -7.82 11.77 -16.14
CA ALA A 390 -8.48 12.65 -17.11
C ALA A 390 -7.91 12.46 -18.53
N ARG A 391 -6.60 12.30 -18.66
CA ARG A 391 -5.92 11.98 -19.93
C ARG A 391 -6.45 10.67 -20.53
N LEU A 392 -6.55 9.59 -19.74
CA LEU A 392 -7.08 8.29 -20.22
C LEU A 392 -8.54 8.39 -20.64
N VAL A 393 -9.37 9.15 -19.90
CA VAL A 393 -10.78 9.39 -20.28
C VAL A 393 -10.88 10.06 -21.65
N ASN A 394 -10.02 11.05 -21.92
CA ASN A 394 -10.06 11.87 -23.13
C ASN A 394 -9.37 11.24 -24.35
N ALA A 395 -8.43 10.31 -24.14
CA ALA A 395 -7.62 9.71 -25.22
C ALA A 395 -8.18 8.38 -25.76
N CYS A 396 -9.42 8.01 -25.43
CA CYS A 396 -9.98 6.71 -25.84
C CYS A 396 -10.25 6.63 -27.34
N GLU A 397 -9.55 5.74 -28.04
CA GLU A 397 -9.79 5.39 -29.44
C GLU A 397 -10.81 4.26 -29.59
N LYS A 398 -11.67 4.32 -30.63
CA LYS A 398 -12.77 3.37 -30.85
C LYS A 398 -12.47 2.44 -32.03
N ASP A 399 -11.38 1.70 -31.96
CA ASP A 399 -10.86 0.94 -33.11
C ASP A 399 -11.35 -0.51 -33.24
N ALA A 400 -11.85 -1.13 -32.18
CA ALA A 400 -12.28 -2.54 -32.18
C ALA A 400 -13.80 -2.69 -32.11
N ASP A 401 -14.35 -3.69 -32.82
CA ASP A 401 -15.77 -4.07 -32.70
C ASP A 401 -15.96 -5.08 -31.56
N TRP A 402 -16.47 -4.61 -30.45
CA TRP A 402 -16.77 -5.39 -29.27
C TRP A 402 -18.17 -6.02 -29.24
N THR A 403 -18.98 -5.83 -30.30
CA THR A 403 -20.40 -6.23 -30.33
C THR A 403 -20.57 -7.72 -30.15
N ALA A 404 -19.74 -8.54 -30.83
CA ALA A 404 -19.79 -9.98 -30.72
C ALA A 404 -19.38 -10.45 -29.32
N ALA A 405 -18.31 -9.86 -28.75
CA ALA A 405 -17.83 -10.15 -27.41
C ALA A 405 -18.88 -9.81 -26.33
N ALA A 406 -19.50 -8.65 -26.41
CA ALA A 406 -20.59 -8.25 -25.50
C ALA A 406 -21.83 -9.15 -25.59
N THR A 407 -22.12 -9.68 -26.78
CA THR A 407 -23.25 -10.61 -27.00
C THR A 407 -22.95 -12.00 -26.44
N ALA A 408 -21.68 -12.45 -26.50
CA ALA A 408 -21.23 -13.75 -26.00
C ALA A 408 -20.93 -13.75 -24.48
N ALA A 409 -21.05 -12.61 -23.81
CA ALA A 409 -20.75 -12.49 -22.39
C ALA A 409 -21.65 -13.40 -21.54
N GLY A 410 -21.07 -14.03 -20.52
CA GLY A 410 -21.74 -15.01 -19.65
C GLY A 410 -22.74 -14.42 -18.66
N SER A 411 -22.71 -13.10 -18.43
CA SER A 411 -23.65 -12.41 -17.56
C SER A 411 -24.06 -11.05 -18.14
N PRO A 412 -25.22 -10.49 -17.76
CA PRO A 412 -25.62 -9.14 -18.16
C PRO A 412 -24.62 -8.06 -17.74
N SER A 413 -24.05 -8.17 -16.53
CA SER A 413 -23.04 -7.23 -16.01
C SER A 413 -21.73 -7.32 -16.81
N ALA A 414 -21.28 -8.52 -17.17
CA ALA A 414 -20.14 -8.70 -18.06
C ALA A 414 -20.36 -8.05 -19.42
N ALA A 415 -21.55 -8.20 -19.98
CA ALA A 415 -21.92 -7.56 -21.24
C ALA A 415 -21.94 -6.02 -21.14
N GLU A 416 -22.41 -5.49 -20.02
CA GLU A 416 -22.39 -4.04 -19.73
C GLU A 416 -20.94 -3.54 -19.58
N LEU A 417 -20.10 -4.28 -18.86
CA LEU A 417 -18.69 -3.96 -18.68
C LEU A 417 -17.95 -3.91 -20.03
N ILE A 418 -18.13 -4.93 -20.88
CA ILE A 418 -17.52 -4.98 -22.23
C ILE A 418 -17.96 -3.77 -23.07
N ARG A 419 -19.26 -3.40 -23.06
CA ARG A 419 -19.75 -2.23 -23.81
C ARG A 419 -19.20 -0.91 -23.26
N ALA A 420 -19.08 -0.79 -21.93
CA ALA A 420 -18.50 0.39 -21.30
C ALA A 420 -17.03 0.58 -21.72
N VAL A 421 -16.24 -0.49 -21.66
CA VAL A 421 -14.82 -0.48 -22.05
C VAL A 421 -14.64 -0.22 -23.55
N ALA A 422 -15.56 -0.69 -24.39
CA ALA A 422 -15.55 -0.37 -25.81
C ALA A 422 -15.68 1.14 -26.10
N ALA A 423 -16.33 1.88 -25.22
CA ALA A 423 -16.68 3.30 -25.43
C ALA A 423 -15.83 4.28 -24.59
N HIS A 424 -15.16 3.82 -23.54
CA HIS A 424 -14.51 4.69 -22.57
C HIS A 424 -13.08 4.22 -22.24
N GLY A 425 -12.18 5.17 -21.99
CA GLY A 425 -10.80 4.91 -21.63
C GLY A 425 -10.61 4.56 -20.14
N LEU A 426 -11.56 4.97 -19.29
CA LEU A 426 -11.60 4.62 -17.86
C LEU A 426 -12.98 4.06 -17.51
N VAL A 427 -13.05 2.93 -16.82
CA VAL A 427 -14.28 2.30 -16.33
C VAL A 427 -14.07 1.77 -14.92
N ALA A 428 -15.00 2.02 -14.01
CA ALA A 428 -15.05 1.40 -12.71
C ALA A 428 -16.03 0.22 -12.70
N HIS A 429 -15.60 -0.91 -12.13
CA HIS A 429 -16.43 -2.11 -11.98
C HIS A 429 -16.47 -2.49 -10.49
N THR A 430 -17.67 -2.71 -9.95
CA THR A 430 -17.87 -3.05 -8.55
C THR A 430 -18.60 -4.39 -8.40
N GLY A 431 -18.14 -5.21 -7.45
CA GLY A 431 -18.78 -6.47 -7.12
C GLY A 431 -17.93 -7.33 -6.18
N GLY A 432 -18.54 -8.34 -5.60
CA GLY A 432 -17.91 -9.30 -4.71
C GLY A 432 -16.97 -10.29 -5.42
N GLU A 433 -16.62 -11.38 -4.74
CA GLU A 433 -15.66 -12.35 -5.28
C GLU A 433 -16.16 -13.08 -6.54
N ALA A 434 -17.45 -13.40 -6.63
CA ALA A 434 -18.00 -14.04 -7.82
C ALA A 434 -18.00 -13.10 -9.04
N ALA A 435 -18.09 -11.80 -8.82
CA ALA A 435 -18.03 -10.79 -9.87
C ALA A 435 -16.66 -10.73 -10.57
N ARG A 436 -15.59 -11.28 -9.98
CA ARG A 436 -14.26 -11.35 -10.60
C ARG A 436 -14.24 -12.11 -11.93
N ALA A 437 -15.22 -12.97 -12.18
CA ALA A 437 -15.41 -13.63 -13.46
C ALA A 437 -15.71 -12.65 -14.62
N GLU A 438 -16.29 -11.48 -14.33
CA GLU A 438 -16.67 -10.49 -15.34
C GLU A 438 -15.44 -9.76 -15.94
N PRO A 439 -14.50 -9.21 -15.13
CA PRO A 439 -13.24 -8.69 -15.65
C PRO A 439 -12.35 -9.78 -16.28
N ALA A 440 -12.37 -11.03 -15.80
CA ALA A 440 -11.68 -12.14 -16.46
C ALA A 440 -12.24 -12.41 -17.86
N ALA A 441 -13.58 -12.40 -18.02
CA ALA A 441 -14.24 -12.53 -19.31
C ALA A 441 -13.92 -11.35 -20.24
N LEU A 442 -13.85 -10.12 -19.71
CA LEU A 442 -13.44 -8.92 -20.47
C LEU A 442 -12.00 -9.07 -21.00
N ILE A 443 -11.04 -9.49 -20.16
CA ILE A 443 -9.65 -9.72 -20.57
C ILE A 443 -9.60 -10.77 -21.70
N SER A 444 -10.30 -11.90 -21.53
CA SER A 444 -10.36 -12.95 -22.54
C SER A 444 -10.99 -12.47 -23.85
N ALA A 445 -12.04 -11.67 -23.79
CA ALA A 445 -12.69 -11.06 -24.94
C ALA A 445 -11.76 -10.08 -25.68
N ALA A 446 -11.06 -9.21 -24.97
CA ALA A 446 -10.11 -8.26 -25.52
C ALA A 446 -8.95 -8.98 -26.25
N ARG A 447 -8.39 -10.02 -25.64
CA ARG A 447 -7.35 -10.86 -26.25
C ARG A 447 -7.88 -11.59 -27.50
N GLY A 448 -9.12 -12.05 -27.46
CA GLY A 448 -9.82 -12.60 -28.63
C GLY A 448 -9.99 -11.63 -29.80
N LEU A 449 -10.04 -10.34 -29.52
CA LEU A 449 -10.03 -9.26 -30.52
C LEU A 449 -8.62 -8.87 -30.99
N GLY A 450 -7.57 -9.52 -30.47
CA GLY A 450 -6.17 -9.24 -30.81
C GLY A 450 -5.56 -8.08 -30.03
N LEU A 451 -6.22 -7.57 -28.99
CA LEU A 451 -5.70 -6.51 -28.13
C LEU A 451 -4.74 -7.09 -27.08
N ARG A 452 -3.72 -6.31 -26.70
CA ARG A 452 -2.81 -6.61 -25.62
C ARG A 452 -3.51 -6.32 -24.30
N ALA A 453 -4.29 -7.27 -23.80
CA ALA A 453 -5.07 -7.13 -22.58
C ALA A 453 -4.41 -7.88 -21.42
N LEU A 454 -4.37 -7.25 -20.26
CA LEU A 454 -3.71 -7.75 -19.06
C LEU A 454 -4.55 -7.47 -17.82
N GLY A 455 -4.56 -8.41 -16.88
CA GLY A 455 -5.14 -8.23 -15.56
C GLY A 455 -4.05 -8.11 -14.50
N ALA A 456 -4.02 -7.01 -13.75
CA ALA A 456 -3.13 -6.79 -12.64
C ALA A 456 -3.88 -6.98 -11.31
N VAL A 457 -3.30 -7.75 -10.39
CA VAL A 457 -3.89 -8.09 -9.11
C VAL A 457 -2.95 -7.75 -7.95
N HIS A 458 -3.52 -7.58 -6.77
CA HIS A 458 -2.74 -7.20 -5.58
C HIS A 458 -1.84 -8.34 -5.06
N SER A 459 -2.29 -9.61 -5.16
CA SER A 459 -1.61 -10.75 -4.55
C SER A 459 -1.22 -11.83 -5.56
N VAL A 460 -0.22 -12.65 -5.20
CA VAL A 460 0.19 -13.82 -5.99
C VAL A 460 -0.96 -14.85 -6.10
N ASP A 461 -1.74 -15.03 -5.02
CA ASP A 461 -2.94 -15.88 -5.07
C ASP A 461 -3.99 -15.34 -6.04
N GLY A 462 -4.23 -14.01 -6.02
CA GLY A 462 -5.10 -13.35 -6.99
C GLY A 462 -4.65 -13.57 -8.44
N ARG A 463 -3.31 -13.52 -8.70
CA ARG A 463 -2.74 -13.81 -10.02
C ARG A 463 -3.06 -15.25 -10.47
N ARG A 464 -2.83 -16.23 -9.60
CA ARG A 464 -3.13 -17.63 -9.88
C ARG A 464 -4.62 -17.81 -10.23
N ARG A 465 -5.52 -17.27 -9.40
CA ARG A 465 -6.98 -17.36 -9.63
C ARG A 465 -7.42 -16.65 -10.91
N LEU A 466 -6.82 -15.50 -11.25
CA LEU A 466 -7.12 -14.80 -12.50
C LEU A 466 -6.61 -15.57 -13.72
N ALA A 467 -5.42 -16.16 -13.64
CA ALA A 467 -4.86 -17.02 -14.67
C ALA A 467 -5.76 -18.26 -14.93
N GLU A 468 -6.27 -18.88 -13.87
CA GLU A 468 -7.23 -19.97 -13.95
C GLU A 468 -8.56 -19.51 -14.59
N ALA A 469 -9.09 -18.36 -14.19
CA ALA A 469 -10.35 -17.81 -14.70
C ALA A 469 -10.28 -17.41 -16.18
N THR A 470 -9.15 -16.87 -16.63
CA THR A 470 -8.91 -16.52 -18.04
C THR A 470 -8.49 -17.71 -18.89
N GLY A 471 -8.01 -18.80 -18.28
CA GLY A 471 -7.39 -19.95 -18.96
C GLY A 471 -6.03 -19.62 -19.59
N ASP A 472 -5.45 -18.46 -19.30
CA ASP A 472 -4.19 -18.00 -19.87
C ASP A 472 -3.31 -17.35 -18.79
N PRO A 473 -2.24 -18.04 -18.33
CA PRO A 473 -1.33 -17.50 -17.34
C PRO A 473 -0.66 -16.16 -17.75
N SER A 474 -0.50 -15.94 -19.05
CA SER A 474 0.11 -14.70 -19.56
C SER A 474 -0.81 -13.48 -19.47
N ALA A 475 -2.09 -13.69 -19.15
CA ALA A 475 -3.09 -12.64 -19.01
C ALA A 475 -3.12 -12.03 -17.59
N ALA A 476 -2.40 -12.63 -16.62
CA ALA A 476 -2.45 -12.26 -15.21
C ALA A 476 -1.06 -11.95 -14.66
N VAL A 477 -0.93 -10.79 -14.01
CA VAL A 477 0.29 -10.35 -13.35
C VAL A 477 -0.01 -9.82 -11.95
N THR A 478 0.99 -9.75 -11.09
CA THR A 478 0.88 -8.95 -9.88
C THR A 478 1.13 -7.49 -10.21
N LEU A 479 0.42 -6.57 -9.56
CA LEU A 479 0.61 -5.13 -9.74
C LEU A 479 2.07 -4.74 -9.43
N ALA A 480 2.63 -5.27 -8.35
CA ALA A 480 4.01 -5.03 -7.98
C ALA A 480 5.01 -5.54 -9.03
N GLY A 481 4.77 -6.75 -9.59
CA GLY A 481 5.59 -7.32 -10.66
C GLY A 481 5.53 -6.51 -11.95
N LEU A 482 4.35 -6.00 -12.29
CA LEU A 482 4.13 -5.12 -13.44
C LEU A 482 4.88 -3.78 -13.28
N LEU A 483 4.76 -3.15 -12.12
CA LEU A 483 5.40 -1.85 -11.85
C LEU A 483 6.92 -1.95 -11.80
N CYS A 484 7.50 -2.99 -11.23
CA CYS A 484 8.95 -3.20 -11.24
C CYS A 484 9.48 -3.83 -12.53
N GLY A 485 8.62 -4.15 -13.50
CA GLY A 485 9.01 -4.72 -14.80
C GLY A 485 9.44 -6.18 -14.76
N SER A 486 9.23 -6.89 -13.65
CA SER A 486 9.53 -8.34 -13.54
C SER A 486 8.44 -9.23 -14.12
N GLU A 487 7.23 -8.70 -14.28
CA GLU A 487 6.08 -9.36 -14.89
C GLU A 487 5.48 -8.48 -15.99
N GLY A 488 4.79 -9.09 -16.95
CA GLY A 488 4.07 -8.39 -18.01
C GLY A 488 4.84 -8.20 -19.30
N PRO A 489 4.35 -7.35 -20.22
CA PRO A 489 4.85 -7.24 -21.60
C PRO A 489 6.15 -6.43 -21.74
N GLY A 490 6.68 -5.86 -20.65
CA GLY A 490 7.80 -4.91 -20.69
C GLY A 490 7.35 -3.47 -20.98
N ARG A 491 8.34 -2.62 -21.24
CA ARG A 491 8.16 -1.19 -21.56
C ARG A 491 8.39 -0.95 -23.04
N ASP A 492 7.70 0.04 -23.59
CA ASP A 492 7.95 0.55 -24.95
C ASP A 492 9.14 1.53 -24.97
N GLU A 493 9.37 2.19 -26.12
CA GLU A 493 10.48 3.14 -26.30
C GLU A 493 10.31 4.42 -25.46
N GLU A 494 9.08 4.76 -25.12
CA GLU A 494 8.70 5.89 -24.26
C GLU A 494 8.73 5.54 -22.77
N GLY A 495 8.91 4.25 -22.43
CA GLY A 495 8.92 3.73 -21.06
C GLY A 495 7.55 3.33 -20.54
N ALA A 496 6.49 3.41 -21.35
CA ALA A 496 5.13 3.01 -20.98
C ALA A 496 4.95 1.49 -21.05
N ILE A 497 3.96 0.97 -20.32
CA ILE A 497 3.58 -0.44 -20.36
C ILE A 497 2.93 -0.74 -21.71
N ALA A 498 3.43 -1.74 -22.43
CA ALA A 498 2.96 -2.07 -23.78
C ALA A 498 1.62 -2.83 -23.76
N VAL A 499 0.51 -2.18 -23.31
CA VAL A 499 -0.85 -2.74 -23.22
C VAL A 499 -1.87 -1.84 -23.89
N ASP A 500 -2.96 -2.43 -24.40
CA ASP A 500 -4.11 -1.72 -24.96
C ASP A 500 -5.29 -1.69 -23.96
N LEU A 501 -5.34 -2.68 -23.05
CA LEU A 501 -6.29 -2.77 -21.94
C LEU A 501 -5.59 -3.27 -20.68
N LEU A 502 -5.65 -2.49 -19.62
CA LEU A 502 -5.25 -2.93 -18.28
C LEU A 502 -6.49 -3.00 -17.38
N VAL A 503 -6.67 -4.15 -16.74
CA VAL A 503 -7.71 -4.35 -15.72
C VAL A 503 -7.04 -4.54 -14.36
N VAL A 504 -7.20 -3.57 -13.48
CA VAL A 504 -6.69 -3.66 -12.10
C VAL A 504 -7.79 -4.24 -11.23
N LEU A 505 -7.59 -5.48 -10.77
CA LEU A 505 -8.45 -6.13 -9.80
C LEU A 505 -7.95 -5.79 -8.38
N ASP A 506 -8.82 -5.93 -7.38
CA ASP A 506 -8.54 -5.49 -6.01
C ASP A 506 -8.26 -3.97 -5.91
N ALA A 507 -8.92 -3.16 -6.76
CA ALA A 507 -8.74 -1.71 -6.83
C ALA A 507 -8.85 -0.97 -5.46
N PRO A 508 -9.64 -1.42 -4.47
CA PRO A 508 -9.60 -0.83 -3.11
C PRO A 508 -8.23 -0.89 -2.43
N GLN A 509 -7.33 -1.79 -2.87
CA GLN A 509 -5.96 -1.90 -2.33
C GLN A 509 -4.96 -0.93 -2.95
N LEU A 510 -5.37 -0.13 -3.95
CA LEU A 510 -4.53 0.91 -4.53
C LEU A 510 -4.40 2.09 -3.57
N ASP A 511 -3.18 2.39 -3.15
CA ASP A 511 -2.81 3.66 -2.57
C ASP A 511 -2.54 4.71 -3.66
N VAL A 512 -2.44 5.97 -3.26
CA VAL A 512 -2.34 7.09 -4.21
C VAL A 512 -1.02 7.09 -4.98
N GLU A 513 0.10 6.80 -4.31
CA GLU A 513 1.42 6.78 -4.95
C GLU A 513 1.53 5.64 -5.98
N THR A 514 1.08 4.43 -5.59
CA THR A 514 1.04 3.28 -6.50
C THR A 514 0.12 3.53 -7.70
N ALA A 515 -1.02 4.17 -7.50
CA ALA A 515 -1.96 4.49 -8.55
C ALA A 515 -1.42 5.56 -9.51
N ALA A 516 -0.76 6.61 -8.98
CA ALA A 516 -0.13 7.66 -9.78
C ALA A 516 0.97 7.07 -10.68
N ILE A 517 1.89 6.28 -10.12
CA ILE A 517 2.93 5.59 -10.89
C ILE A 517 2.30 4.68 -11.97
N LEU A 518 1.25 3.93 -11.63
CA LEU A 518 0.59 3.05 -12.59
C LEU A 518 0.03 3.84 -13.77
N VAL A 519 -0.72 4.91 -13.51
CA VAL A 519 -1.38 5.70 -14.55
C VAL A 519 -0.37 6.48 -15.41
N GLU A 520 0.73 6.95 -14.82
CA GLU A 520 1.84 7.58 -15.54
C GLU A 520 2.48 6.62 -16.55
N LEU A 521 2.55 5.33 -16.21
CA LEU A 521 3.11 4.29 -17.06
C LEU A 521 2.15 3.80 -18.17
N LEU A 522 0.94 4.33 -18.29
CA LEU A 522 0.00 4.00 -19.35
C LEU A 522 0.06 5.04 -20.47
N SER A 523 0.24 4.55 -21.71
CA SER A 523 0.21 5.40 -22.91
C SER A 523 -1.20 5.90 -23.23
N ASP A 524 -1.28 6.98 -24.01
CA ASP A 524 -2.53 7.48 -24.57
C ASP A 524 -3.24 6.38 -25.39
N GLY A 525 -4.56 6.29 -25.23
CA GLY A 525 -5.37 5.25 -25.88
C GLY A 525 -5.46 3.93 -25.11
N THR A 526 -4.63 3.72 -24.06
CA THR A 526 -4.80 2.58 -23.16
C THR A 526 -6.11 2.68 -22.39
N ARG A 527 -6.86 1.58 -22.35
CA ARG A 527 -8.08 1.47 -21.53
C ARG A 527 -7.72 0.96 -20.14
N LEU A 528 -8.20 1.65 -19.12
CA LEU A 528 -8.03 1.24 -17.72
C LEU A 528 -9.37 0.85 -17.12
N VAL A 529 -9.41 -0.32 -16.50
CA VAL A 529 -10.56 -0.76 -15.68
C VAL A 529 -10.10 -0.91 -14.24
N LEU A 530 -10.74 -0.19 -13.34
CA LEU A 530 -10.58 -0.36 -11.90
C LEU A 530 -11.71 -1.26 -11.40
N SER A 531 -11.38 -2.47 -10.98
CA SER A 531 -12.34 -3.47 -10.51
C SER A 531 -12.10 -3.83 -9.06
N GLY A 532 -13.16 -3.84 -8.26
CA GLY A 532 -13.05 -4.22 -6.86
C GLY A 532 -14.37 -4.18 -6.10
N ASP A 533 -14.30 -4.65 -4.87
CA ASP A 533 -15.42 -4.64 -3.94
C ASP A 533 -15.26 -3.45 -2.97
N PRO A 534 -16.16 -2.45 -3.01
CA PRO A 534 -16.04 -1.29 -2.13
C PRO A 534 -16.29 -1.60 -0.65
N GLY A 535 -16.80 -2.80 -0.32
CA GLY A 535 -17.04 -3.25 1.06
C GLY A 535 -15.79 -3.73 1.79
N VAL A 536 -14.69 -4.03 1.07
CA VAL A 536 -13.45 -4.48 1.70
C VAL A 536 -12.65 -3.34 2.32
N LEU A 537 -11.70 -3.69 3.17
CA LEU A 537 -10.69 -2.74 3.67
C LEU A 537 -9.99 -2.03 2.52
N GLY A 538 -9.76 -0.74 2.68
CA GLY A 538 -8.94 0.03 1.76
C GLY A 538 -7.45 -0.31 1.83
N SER A 539 -6.65 0.37 1.02
CA SER A 539 -5.20 0.20 0.95
C SER A 539 -4.51 0.33 2.32
N ALA A 540 -3.38 -0.33 2.48
CA ALA A 540 -2.52 -0.10 3.65
C ALA A 540 -1.75 1.23 3.56
N GLY A 541 -1.57 1.77 2.35
CA GLY A 541 -0.98 3.08 2.10
C GLY A 541 -1.98 4.22 2.14
N ALA A 542 -1.48 5.44 1.95
CA ALA A 542 -2.29 6.67 1.95
C ALA A 542 -3.21 6.76 0.73
N GLY A 543 -4.35 7.40 0.89
CA GLY A 543 -5.35 7.56 -0.15
C GLY A 543 -6.45 6.49 -0.13
N ARG A 544 -7.48 6.72 -0.92
CA ARG A 544 -8.63 5.83 -1.16
C ARG A 544 -9.08 5.90 -2.62
N VAL A 545 -8.12 5.72 -3.52
CA VAL A 545 -8.25 5.97 -4.96
C VAL A 545 -9.55 5.43 -5.56
N PHE A 546 -9.85 4.15 -5.34
CA PHE A 546 -11.06 3.53 -5.89
C PHE A 546 -12.34 4.17 -5.37
N ALA A 547 -12.41 4.46 -4.07
CA ALA A 547 -13.56 5.11 -3.46
C ALA A 547 -13.73 6.55 -3.95
N ASP A 548 -12.63 7.30 -4.16
CA ASP A 548 -12.67 8.67 -4.68
C ASP A 548 -13.10 8.71 -6.15
N VAL A 549 -12.62 7.79 -7.00
CA VAL A 549 -13.07 7.65 -8.40
C VAL A 549 -14.58 7.35 -8.46
N LEU A 550 -15.07 6.44 -7.59
CA LEU A 550 -16.49 6.13 -7.51
C LEU A 550 -17.31 7.34 -7.03
N ALA A 551 -16.84 8.04 -6.00
CA ALA A 551 -17.53 9.19 -5.42
C ALA A 551 -17.57 10.40 -6.37
N ALA A 552 -16.47 10.69 -7.07
CA ALA A 552 -16.38 11.75 -8.06
C ALA A 552 -17.18 11.45 -9.34
N ARG A 553 -17.57 10.19 -9.56
CA ARG A 553 -18.22 9.73 -10.80
C ARG A 553 -17.39 10.09 -12.06
N ALA A 554 -16.08 10.01 -11.92
CA ALA A 554 -15.15 10.40 -12.98
C ALA A 554 -15.24 9.52 -14.23
N CYS A 555 -15.91 8.35 -14.15
CA CYS A 555 -16.07 7.40 -15.25
C CYS A 555 -17.37 6.59 -15.11
N PRO A 556 -17.79 5.84 -16.16
CA PRO A 556 -18.86 4.88 -16.06
C PRO A 556 -18.62 3.85 -14.95
N GLN A 557 -19.66 3.59 -14.17
CA GLN A 557 -19.63 2.63 -13.06
C GLN A 557 -20.54 1.45 -13.40
N ILE A 558 -19.94 0.26 -13.47
CA ILE A 558 -20.65 -0.99 -13.74
C ILE A 558 -20.74 -1.77 -12.42
N VAL A 559 -21.97 -1.97 -11.95
CA VAL A 559 -22.23 -2.74 -10.72
C VAL A 559 -22.59 -4.17 -11.12
N SER A 560 -21.80 -5.13 -10.64
CA SER A 560 -22.10 -6.54 -10.84
C SER A 560 -23.38 -6.96 -10.13
N ARG A 561 -24.13 -7.84 -10.79
CA ARG A 561 -25.33 -8.48 -10.23
C ARG A 561 -25.09 -9.97 -9.98
N THR A 562 -23.85 -10.41 -10.08
CA THR A 562 -23.46 -11.81 -9.82
C THR A 562 -23.36 -12.02 -8.33
N PRO A 563 -24.22 -12.85 -7.70
CA PRO A 563 -24.17 -13.07 -6.26
C PRO A 563 -22.98 -13.95 -5.90
N ASP A 564 -22.40 -13.71 -4.72
CA ASP A 564 -21.39 -14.60 -4.16
C ASP A 564 -22.01 -15.96 -3.74
N PRO A 565 -21.23 -17.06 -3.83
CA PRO A 565 -21.74 -18.38 -3.45
C PRO A 565 -22.20 -18.48 -1.99
N GLU A 566 -23.35 -19.08 -1.80
CA GLU A 566 -23.89 -19.38 -0.46
C GLU A 566 -23.12 -20.54 0.23
N PRO A 567 -23.14 -20.60 1.60
CA PRO A 567 -23.71 -19.64 2.55
C PRO A 567 -22.74 -18.54 3.03
N ILE A 568 -21.44 -18.62 2.72
CA ILE A 568 -20.48 -17.57 3.11
C ILE A 568 -20.82 -16.27 2.39
N GLY A 569 -21.16 -16.34 1.10
CA GLY A 569 -21.55 -15.17 0.31
C GLY A 569 -22.80 -14.48 0.85
N GLU A 570 -23.80 -15.22 1.31
CA GLU A 570 -25.01 -14.69 1.94
C GLU A 570 -24.67 -13.93 3.23
N LEU A 571 -23.81 -14.53 4.10
CA LEU A 571 -23.35 -13.87 5.33
C LEU A 571 -22.59 -12.58 5.02
N VAL A 572 -21.66 -12.62 4.09
CA VAL A 572 -20.82 -11.47 3.70
C VAL A 572 -21.67 -10.37 3.07
N SER A 573 -22.61 -10.72 2.20
CA SER A 573 -23.55 -9.76 1.60
C SER A 573 -24.40 -9.05 2.65
N GLY A 574 -24.88 -9.77 3.66
CA GLY A 574 -25.56 -9.19 4.83
C GLY A 574 -24.68 -8.20 5.57
N ILE A 575 -23.41 -8.57 5.85
CA ILE A 575 -22.45 -7.67 6.50
C ILE A 575 -22.27 -6.40 5.67
N GLY A 576 -22.19 -6.50 4.35
CA GLY A 576 -22.04 -5.35 3.43
C GLY A 576 -23.12 -4.29 3.60
N ILE A 577 -24.37 -4.71 3.82
CA ILE A 577 -25.51 -3.82 4.06
C ILE A 577 -25.74 -3.47 5.55
N GLY A 578 -24.86 -3.95 6.44
CA GLY A 578 -24.94 -3.65 7.88
C GLY A 578 -25.73 -4.65 8.71
N GLU A 579 -26.00 -5.84 8.17
CA GLU A 579 -26.75 -6.90 8.82
C GLU A 579 -25.86 -8.12 9.08
N LEU A 580 -25.87 -8.60 10.32
CA LEU A 580 -25.22 -9.84 10.71
C LEU A 580 -26.27 -10.95 10.84
N ASN A 581 -26.61 -11.56 9.73
CA ASN A 581 -27.65 -12.56 9.64
C ASN A 581 -27.13 -13.97 9.99
N GLN A 582 -28.01 -14.81 10.55
CA GLN A 582 -27.75 -16.24 10.65
C GLN A 582 -28.02 -16.90 9.31
N VAL A 583 -27.01 -17.56 8.76
CA VAL A 583 -27.13 -18.28 7.49
C VAL A 583 -27.24 -19.79 7.73
N ALA A 584 -28.00 -20.48 6.88
CA ALA A 584 -28.08 -21.92 6.91
C ALA A 584 -26.78 -22.53 6.37
N ALA A 585 -26.04 -23.24 7.22
CA ALA A 585 -24.74 -23.84 6.88
C ALA A 585 -24.74 -25.37 7.15
N PRO A 586 -25.49 -26.16 6.37
CA PRO A 586 -25.67 -27.59 6.63
C PRO A 586 -24.37 -28.40 6.49
N GLY A 587 -23.45 -27.97 5.65
CA GLY A 587 -22.11 -28.54 5.47
C GLY A 587 -21.05 -27.99 6.42
N LYS A 588 -21.45 -27.17 7.39
CA LYS A 588 -20.57 -26.43 8.32
C LYS A 588 -19.70 -25.38 7.60
N GLU A 589 -20.24 -24.79 6.57
CA GLU A 589 -19.57 -23.72 5.80
C GLU A 589 -19.28 -22.51 6.70
N VAL A 590 -20.17 -22.24 7.67
CA VAL A 590 -20.00 -21.20 8.70
C VAL A 590 -20.18 -21.83 10.08
N VAL A 591 -19.19 -21.64 10.95
CA VAL A 591 -19.20 -22.16 12.35
C VAL A 591 -18.81 -21.04 13.30
N ILE A 592 -19.65 -20.81 14.30
CA ILE A 592 -19.39 -19.82 15.36
C ILE A 592 -18.87 -20.56 16.61
N VAL A 593 -17.70 -20.13 17.12
CA VAL A 593 -17.03 -20.72 18.28
C VAL A 593 -16.92 -19.64 19.36
N PRO A 594 -17.82 -19.60 20.33
CA PRO A 594 -17.74 -18.63 21.42
C PRO A 594 -16.57 -18.96 22.35
N VAL A 595 -15.88 -17.93 22.83
CA VAL A 595 -14.75 -18.01 23.77
C VAL A 595 -14.88 -16.93 24.84
N ARG A 596 -14.31 -17.18 26.02
CA ARG A 596 -14.42 -16.29 27.17
C ARG A 596 -13.28 -15.30 27.27
N ASP A 597 -12.10 -15.72 26.84
CA ASP A 597 -10.87 -14.95 26.95
C ASP A 597 -9.90 -15.24 25.79
N ALA A 598 -8.84 -14.47 25.72
CA ALA A 598 -7.85 -14.58 24.67
C ALA A 598 -7.05 -15.91 24.70
N GLY A 599 -6.82 -16.46 25.88
CA GLY A 599 -6.16 -17.77 26.03
C GLY A 599 -7.01 -18.91 25.46
N GLU A 600 -8.32 -18.92 25.76
CA GLU A 600 -9.26 -19.85 25.14
C GLU A 600 -9.34 -19.63 23.64
N ALA A 601 -9.31 -18.37 23.17
CA ALA A 601 -9.31 -18.05 21.75
C ALA A 601 -8.10 -18.66 21.03
N VAL A 602 -6.88 -18.50 21.57
CA VAL A 602 -5.67 -19.12 21.02
C VAL A 602 -5.79 -20.64 21.02
N HIS A 603 -6.19 -21.25 22.16
CA HIS A 603 -6.34 -22.69 22.26
C HIS A 603 -7.34 -23.25 21.24
N ARG A 604 -8.52 -22.63 21.12
CA ARG A 604 -9.55 -23.06 20.16
C ARG A 604 -9.09 -22.88 18.71
N THR A 605 -8.37 -21.81 18.42
CA THR A 605 -7.82 -21.57 17.09
C THR A 605 -6.82 -22.67 16.70
N VAL A 606 -5.89 -23.00 17.60
CA VAL A 606 -4.93 -24.10 17.37
C VAL A 606 -5.67 -25.42 17.15
N GLN A 607 -6.68 -25.73 17.97
CA GLN A 607 -7.50 -26.93 17.82
C GLN A 607 -8.27 -26.97 16.49
N LEU A 608 -8.84 -25.82 16.07
CA LEU A 608 -9.54 -25.72 14.78
C LEU A 608 -8.60 -26.03 13.62
N VAL A 609 -7.46 -25.34 13.55
CA VAL A 609 -6.49 -25.45 12.45
C VAL A 609 -5.84 -26.83 12.40
N ALA A 610 -5.38 -27.34 13.54
CA ALA A 610 -4.63 -28.59 13.56
C ALA A 610 -5.52 -29.85 13.49
N ASP A 611 -6.72 -29.79 14.04
CA ASP A 611 -7.52 -31.00 14.27
C ASP A 611 -8.93 -30.95 13.69
N SER A 612 -9.71 -29.88 14.01
CA SER A 612 -11.15 -29.88 13.76
C SER A 612 -11.51 -29.67 12.28
N VAL A 613 -10.89 -28.68 11.62
CA VAL A 613 -11.10 -28.36 10.20
C VAL A 613 -10.62 -29.52 9.33
N PRO A 614 -9.40 -30.09 9.51
CA PRO A 614 -8.98 -31.27 8.77
C PRO A 614 -9.92 -32.47 8.89
N ARG A 615 -10.44 -32.76 10.11
CA ARG A 615 -11.32 -33.92 10.32
C ARG A 615 -12.75 -33.70 9.84
N ALA A 616 -13.30 -32.51 10.04
CA ALA A 616 -14.72 -32.26 9.82
C ALA A 616 -15.04 -31.69 8.43
N ILE A 617 -14.10 -30.96 7.82
CA ILE A 617 -14.27 -30.28 6.53
C ILE A 617 -13.39 -30.93 5.46
N GLY A 618 -12.32 -31.64 5.87
CA GLY A 618 -11.36 -32.26 4.97
C GLY A 618 -10.37 -31.26 4.34
N VAL A 619 -10.22 -30.07 4.93
CA VAL A 619 -9.23 -29.06 4.50
C VAL A 619 -8.00 -29.19 5.39
N PRO A 620 -6.81 -29.45 4.84
CA PRO A 620 -5.60 -29.60 5.62
C PRO A 620 -5.18 -28.30 6.29
N SER A 621 -4.36 -28.39 7.35
CA SER A 621 -3.84 -27.21 8.07
C SER A 621 -3.04 -26.28 7.16
N ALA A 622 -2.40 -26.81 6.11
CA ALA A 622 -1.67 -26.03 5.11
C ALA A 622 -2.58 -25.08 4.32
N ASP A 623 -3.84 -25.45 4.10
CA ASP A 623 -4.83 -24.70 3.33
C ASP A 623 -5.83 -23.96 4.25
N THR A 624 -5.55 -23.94 5.55
CA THR A 624 -6.33 -23.21 6.55
C THR A 624 -5.58 -21.96 7.00
N GLN A 625 -6.20 -20.79 6.87
CA GLN A 625 -5.62 -19.51 7.27
C GLN A 625 -6.30 -18.95 8.51
N VAL A 626 -5.51 -18.42 9.43
CA VAL A 626 -6.02 -17.66 10.57
C VAL A 626 -5.96 -16.17 10.26
N ILE A 627 -7.03 -15.44 10.57
CA ILE A 627 -7.09 -13.97 10.42
C ILE A 627 -7.49 -13.37 11.76
N THR A 628 -6.73 -12.37 12.23
CA THR A 628 -7.01 -11.67 13.50
C THR A 628 -6.82 -10.16 13.36
N VAL A 629 -7.25 -9.39 14.36
CA VAL A 629 -7.41 -7.94 14.28
C VAL A 629 -6.07 -7.20 14.19
N GLY A 630 -5.03 -7.69 14.84
CA GLY A 630 -3.75 -6.98 14.90
C GLY A 630 -2.56 -7.88 15.20
N HIS A 631 -1.38 -7.26 15.31
CA HIS A 631 -0.14 -8.00 15.55
C HIS A 631 0.18 -8.19 17.03
N GLY A 632 -0.27 -7.27 17.88
CA GLY A 632 -0.08 -7.28 19.33
C GLY A 632 -1.22 -7.94 20.08
N GLY A 633 -1.13 -7.89 21.43
CA GLY A 633 -2.13 -8.47 22.31
C GLY A 633 -2.02 -10.00 22.48
N PRO A 634 -2.79 -10.58 23.40
CA PRO A 634 -2.70 -11.98 23.79
C PRO A 634 -3.24 -12.96 22.75
N ALA A 635 -4.02 -12.50 21.77
CA ALA A 635 -4.50 -13.29 20.63
C ALA A 635 -4.25 -12.58 19.27
N GLY A 636 -3.25 -11.72 19.20
CA GLY A 636 -2.78 -11.13 17.94
C GLY A 636 -1.95 -12.12 17.11
N THR A 637 -1.55 -11.70 15.90
CA THR A 637 -0.81 -12.61 14.98
C THR A 637 0.45 -13.18 15.61
N ARG A 638 1.16 -12.43 16.49
CA ARG A 638 2.38 -12.93 17.14
C ARG A 638 2.09 -14.11 18.05
N ALA A 639 1.10 -13.99 18.94
CA ALA A 639 0.72 -15.03 19.89
C ALA A 639 0.14 -16.26 19.15
N LEU A 640 -0.73 -16.04 18.19
CA LEU A 640 -1.32 -17.12 17.39
C LEU A 640 -0.27 -17.86 16.56
N ASN A 641 0.66 -17.13 15.91
CA ASN A 641 1.74 -17.76 15.15
C ASN A 641 2.69 -18.58 16.03
N ALA A 642 3.01 -18.10 17.24
CA ALA A 642 3.84 -18.85 18.18
C ALA A 642 3.14 -20.17 18.59
N ALA A 643 1.87 -20.12 18.95
CA ALA A 643 1.10 -21.30 19.35
C ALA A 643 0.87 -22.29 18.17
N LEU A 644 0.65 -21.77 16.96
CA LEU A 644 0.49 -22.60 15.76
C LEU A 644 1.81 -23.24 15.35
N LYS A 645 2.95 -22.51 15.42
CA LYS A 645 4.27 -23.09 15.18
C LYS A 645 4.55 -24.24 16.13
N GLU A 646 4.32 -24.05 17.41
CA GLU A 646 4.55 -25.10 18.42
C GLU A 646 3.73 -26.36 18.12
N ARG A 647 2.51 -26.23 17.60
CA ARG A 647 1.61 -27.36 17.32
C ARG A 647 1.82 -28.00 15.95
N ILE A 648 2.09 -27.20 14.90
CA ILE A 648 2.09 -27.64 13.50
C ILE A 648 3.51 -28.02 13.04
N ASN A 649 4.50 -27.18 13.34
CA ASN A 649 5.90 -27.38 12.95
C ASN A 649 6.83 -27.05 14.10
N PRO A 650 6.83 -27.88 15.18
CA PRO A 650 7.69 -27.64 16.33
C PRO A 650 9.16 -27.70 15.94
N GLY A 651 9.96 -26.75 16.41
CA GLY A 651 11.38 -26.70 16.12
C GLY A 651 12.10 -25.63 16.94
N PRO A 652 13.45 -25.69 17.00
CA PRO A 652 14.25 -24.80 17.84
C PRO A 652 14.43 -23.38 17.26
N GLY A 653 13.89 -23.08 16.06
CA GLY A 653 14.09 -21.78 15.39
C GLY A 653 15.53 -21.59 14.89
N ARG A 654 16.06 -22.56 14.15
CA ARG A 654 17.48 -22.64 13.72
C ARG A 654 17.96 -21.42 12.92
N PHE A 655 17.04 -20.77 12.21
CA PHE A 655 17.34 -19.69 11.28
C PHE A 655 16.73 -18.38 11.78
N GLY A 656 17.25 -17.82 12.86
CA GLY A 656 16.75 -16.55 13.40
C GLY A 656 15.29 -16.63 13.91
N GLY A 657 14.89 -17.79 14.48
CA GLY A 657 13.53 -18.05 14.94
C GLY A 657 12.67 -18.88 13.98
N PHE A 658 13.18 -19.21 12.79
CA PHE A 658 12.50 -20.01 11.77
C PHE A 658 13.11 -21.41 11.63
N ASP A 659 12.31 -22.35 11.19
CA ASP A 659 12.73 -23.72 10.83
C ASP A 659 12.22 -24.08 9.42
N PRO A 660 12.85 -25.05 8.74
CA PRO A 660 12.34 -25.53 7.44
C PRO A 660 10.89 -26.02 7.57
N GLY A 661 10.06 -25.63 6.63
CA GLY A 661 8.62 -25.92 6.64
C GLY A 661 7.76 -24.92 7.40
N ASP A 662 8.34 -23.91 8.04
CA ASP A 662 7.57 -22.82 8.63
C ASP A 662 6.84 -22.02 7.55
N ARG A 663 5.54 -21.80 7.77
CA ARG A 663 4.79 -20.82 6.97
C ARG A 663 5.19 -19.42 7.41
N VAL A 664 5.56 -18.63 6.44
CA VAL A 664 5.99 -17.24 6.65
C VAL A 664 5.29 -16.29 5.70
N VAL A 665 5.35 -15.02 6.04
CA VAL A 665 5.08 -13.92 5.13
C VAL A 665 6.30 -13.02 5.08
N HIS A 666 6.73 -12.70 3.87
CA HIS A 666 7.71 -11.67 3.61
C HIS A 666 7.00 -10.38 3.25
N VAL A 667 7.32 -9.30 3.95
CA VAL A 667 6.74 -7.96 3.75
C VAL A 667 7.89 -7.02 3.38
N PRO A 668 8.26 -6.94 2.10
CA PRO A 668 9.38 -6.11 1.65
C PRO A 668 9.09 -4.62 1.84
N THR A 669 7.84 -4.21 1.65
CA THR A 669 7.33 -2.85 1.85
C THR A 669 5.94 -2.91 2.48
N PRO A 670 5.49 -1.85 3.19
CA PRO A 670 4.12 -1.77 3.68
C PRO A 670 3.10 -2.07 2.58
N GLY A 671 2.05 -2.82 2.91
CA GLY A 671 1.00 -3.19 1.97
C GLY A 671 1.32 -4.39 1.05
N ARG A 672 2.58 -4.77 0.88
CA ARG A 672 2.97 -5.92 0.06
C ARG A 672 3.25 -7.14 0.92
N THR A 673 2.39 -8.14 0.85
CA THR A 673 2.50 -9.40 1.61
C THR A 673 2.74 -10.57 0.65
N LEU A 674 3.87 -11.27 0.82
CA LEU A 674 4.25 -12.45 0.04
C LEU A 674 4.24 -13.68 0.96
N PRO A 675 3.20 -14.53 0.90
CA PRO A 675 3.19 -15.80 1.62
C PRO A 675 4.24 -16.75 1.08
N GLY A 676 4.88 -17.51 1.95
CA GLY A 676 5.86 -18.50 1.56
C GLY A 676 6.11 -19.53 2.65
N VAL A 677 7.01 -20.48 2.34
CA VAL A 677 7.48 -21.52 3.24
C VAL A 677 9.00 -21.45 3.32
N VAL A 678 9.54 -21.57 4.51
CA VAL A 678 11.00 -21.63 4.73
C VAL A 678 11.56 -22.94 4.18
N VAL A 679 12.52 -22.83 3.29
CA VAL A 679 13.23 -23.98 2.71
C VAL A 679 14.53 -24.24 3.46
N SER A 680 15.39 -23.24 3.54
CA SER A 680 16.71 -23.32 4.17
C SER A 680 17.22 -21.93 4.55
N ALA A 681 18.38 -21.86 5.18
CA ALA A 681 19.15 -20.63 5.32
C ALA A 681 20.63 -20.92 5.14
N ASP A 682 21.38 -19.95 4.60
CA ASP A 682 22.83 -19.98 4.43
C ASP A 682 23.43 -18.58 4.64
N THR A 683 24.64 -18.36 4.13
CA THR A 683 25.34 -17.07 4.24
C THR A 683 24.73 -15.96 3.41
N GLU A 684 23.89 -16.28 2.42
CA GLU A 684 23.18 -15.31 1.59
C GLU A 684 21.89 -14.82 2.28
N GLY A 685 21.29 -15.66 3.13
CA GLY A 685 20.10 -15.33 3.88
C GLY A 685 19.12 -16.48 4.09
N LEU A 686 17.85 -16.13 4.25
CA LEU A 686 16.74 -17.05 4.43
C LEU A 686 16.07 -17.34 3.08
N HIS A 687 16.09 -18.62 2.68
CA HIS A 687 15.50 -19.08 1.43
C HIS A 687 14.03 -19.43 1.61
N LEU A 688 13.18 -18.74 0.87
CA LEU A 688 11.72 -18.91 0.89
C LEU A 688 11.22 -19.48 -0.44
N ASP A 689 10.28 -20.40 -0.35
CA ASP A 689 9.44 -20.83 -1.47
C ASP A 689 8.10 -20.10 -1.38
N CYS A 690 7.89 -19.15 -2.29
CA CYS A 690 6.66 -18.35 -2.38
C CYS A 690 5.75 -18.85 -3.54
N GLY A 691 5.74 -20.15 -3.80
CA GLY A 691 5.00 -20.78 -4.88
C GLY A 691 5.77 -20.70 -6.20
N ASP A 692 5.35 -19.82 -7.11
CA ASP A 692 6.02 -19.67 -8.42
C ASP A 692 7.39 -18.97 -8.33
N THR A 693 7.71 -18.37 -7.18
CA THR A 693 8.93 -17.58 -6.99
C THR A 693 9.73 -18.11 -5.80
N LYS A 694 11.03 -18.33 -6.01
CA LYS A 694 11.98 -18.58 -4.94
C LYS A 694 12.66 -17.27 -4.58
N LEU A 695 12.68 -16.96 -3.30
CA LEU A 695 13.21 -15.70 -2.79
C LEU A 695 14.29 -15.99 -1.74
N VAL A 696 15.38 -15.21 -1.78
CA VAL A 696 16.38 -15.17 -0.70
C VAL A 696 16.26 -13.83 0.00
N VAL A 697 15.98 -13.86 1.29
CA VAL A 697 15.91 -12.65 2.12
C VAL A 697 17.24 -12.50 2.85
N PRO A 698 18.01 -11.42 2.59
CA PRO A 698 19.28 -11.18 3.25
C PRO A 698 19.16 -11.22 4.77
N GLN A 699 20.17 -11.73 5.46
CA GLN A 699 20.11 -11.98 6.91
C GLN A 699 19.76 -10.73 7.72
N GLU A 700 20.28 -9.57 7.34
CA GLU A 700 20.03 -8.27 7.98
C GLU A 700 18.57 -7.81 7.83
N ARG A 701 17.85 -8.30 6.82
CA ARG A 701 16.44 -7.96 6.55
C ARG A 701 15.45 -8.98 7.10
N VAL A 702 15.89 -10.16 7.51
CA VAL A 702 14.98 -11.23 7.99
C VAL A 702 14.15 -10.74 9.17
N GLU A 703 14.79 -10.15 10.18
CA GLU A 703 14.11 -9.70 11.39
C GLU A 703 13.08 -8.59 11.11
N SER A 704 13.35 -7.69 10.17
CA SER A 704 12.47 -6.58 9.83
C SER A 704 11.33 -6.98 8.89
N SER A 705 11.57 -7.92 7.95
CA SER A 705 10.64 -8.18 6.84
C SER A 705 9.99 -9.56 6.83
N VAL A 706 10.44 -10.54 7.65
CA VAL A 706 9.85 -11.90 7.67
C VAL A 706 9.12 -12.15 8.99
N ARG A 707 7.94 -12.73 8.91
CA ARG A 707 7.12 -13.14 10.07
C ARG A 707 6.51 -14.50 9.78
N HIS A 708 6.19 -15.26 10.84
CA HIS A 708 5.36 -16.47 10.68
C HIS A 708 4.00 -16.10 10.08
N GLY A 709 3.48 -16.96 9.21
CA GLY A 709 2.34 -16.69 8.33
C GLY A 709 1.13 -17.59 8.53
N TRP A 710 1.04 -18.38 9.61
CA TRP A 710 -0.19 -19.15 9.91
C TRP A 710 -1.34 -18.24 10.33
N ALA A 711 -1.03 -17.11 10.98
CA ALA A 711 -1.99 -16.07 11.33
C ALA A 711 -1.57 -14.73 10.70
N LEU A 712 -2.52 -14.06 10.04
CA LEU A 712 -2.37 -12.78 9.35
C LEU A 712 -3.33 -11.74 9.91
N SER A 713 -3.06 -10.47 9.65
CA SER A 713 -4.06 -9.41 9.78
C SER A 713 -4.97 -9.40 8.54
N ALA A 714 -6.16 -8.77 8.65
CA ALA A 714 -7.07 -8.67 7.50
C ALA A 714 -6.47 -7.89 6.32
N HIS A 715 -5.63 -6.87 6.57
CA HIS A 715 -4.89 -6.16 5.52
C HIS A 715 -3.87 -7.07 4.81
N GLN A 716 -3.14 -7.91 5.57
CA GLN A 716 -2.22 -8.87 4.97
C GLN A 716 -2.93 -9.96 4.16
N ALA A 717 -4.18 -10.27 4.50
CA ALA A 717 -5.01 -11.24 3.79
C ALA A 717 -5.76 -10.64 2.58
N ALA A 718 -5.65 -9.33 2.34
CA ALA A 718 -6.33 -8.66 1.23
C ALA A 718 -5.92 -9.26 -0.12
N GLY A 719 -6.88 -9.43 -1.02
CA GLY A 719 -6.68 -10.03 -2.35
C GLY A 719 -6.39 -11.54 -2.36
N MET A 720 -6.36 -12.22 -1.19
CA MET A 720 -6.12 -13.66 -1.08
C MET A 720 -7.36 -14.40 -0.60
N ARG A 721 -7.45 -15.69 -0.88
CA ARG A 721 -8.49 -16.59 -0.37
C ARG A 721 -7.92 -17.96 -0.03
N TRP A 722 -8.61 -18.65 0.87
CA TRP A 722 -8.22 -19.99 1.31
C TRP A 722 -9.42 -20.93 1.39
N PRO A 723 -9.23 -22.23 1.14
CA PRO A 723 -10.29 -23.22 1.29
C PRO A 723 -10.96 -23.19 2.66
N ALA A 724 -10.21 -22.88 3.74
CA ALA A 724 -10.75 -22.65 5.08
C ALA A 724 -10.11 -21.44 5.75
N VAL A 725 -10.93 -20.69 6.48
CA VAL A 725 -10.49 -19.52 7.27
C VAL A 725 -10.99 -19.63 8.71
N VAL A 726 -10.13 -19.28 9.64
CA VAL A 726 -10.45 -19.13 11.06
C VAL A 726 -10.26 -17.66 11.43
N VAL A 727 -11.34 -16.93 11.63
CA VAL A 727 -11.31 -15.54 12.06
C VAL A 727 -11.35 -15.48 13.59
N VAL A 728 -10.40 -14.76 14.19
CA VAL A 728 -10.23 -14.67 15.65
C VAL A 728 -10.52 -13.26 16.14
N LEU A 729 -11.55 -13.14 16.96
CA LEU A 729 -12.07 -11.89 17.51
C LEU A 729 -12.04 -11.96 19.04
N PRO A 730 -10.87 -11.78 19.70
CA PRO A 730 -10.77 -11.80 21.14
C PRO A 730 -11.48 -10.60 21.76
N GLY A 731 -11.83 -10.67 23.05
CA GLY A 731 -12.61 -9.63 23.73
C GLY A 731 -11.99 -8.23 23.71
N ASP A 732 -10.66 -8.15 23.71
CA ASP A 732 -9.88 -6.90 23.62
C ASP A 732 -9.84 -6.29 22.21
N ALA A 733 -10.27 -7.03 21.20
CA ALA A 733 -10.33 -6.54 19.82
C ALA A 733 -11.53 -5.64 19.51
N ALA A 734 -12.49 -5.51 20.43
CA ALA A 734 -13.77 -4.85 20.18
C ALA A 734 -13.67 -3.41 19.63
N GLN A 735 -12.66 -2.64 20.07
CA GLN A 735 -12.46 -1.25 19.64
C GLN A 735 -11.87 -1.12 18.22
N ALA A 736 -11.23 -2.14 17.73
CA ALA A 736 -10.57 -2.13 16.41
C ALA A 736 -11.46 -2.73 15.30
N LEU A 737 -12.67 -3.20 15.65
CA LEU A 737 -13.61 -3.77 14.70
C LEU A 737 -14.41 -2.67 14.00
N ASN A 738 -14.46 -2.76 12.69
CA ASN A 738 -15.37 -1.99 11.84
C ASN A 738 -15.95 -2.90 10.74
N ARG A 739 -16.98 -2.43 10.05
CA ARG A 739 -17.66 -3.22 9.02
C ARG A 739 -16.71 -3.69 7.91
N PRO A 740 -15.86 -2.87 7.29
CA PRO A 740 -14.93 -3.31 6.25
C PRO A 740 -13.94 -4.36 6.73
N TRP A 741 -13.50 -4.29 7.99
CA TRP A 741 -12.63 -5.31 8.55
C TRP A 741 -13.34 -6.67 8.65
N VAL A 742 -14.56 -6.68 9.21
CA VAL A 742 -15.37 -7.92 9.33
C VAL A 742 -15.70 -8.48 7.95
N TYR A 743 -16.14 -7.62 7.05
CA TYR A 743 -16.44 -7.97 5.66
C TYR A 743 -15.23 -8.62 4.99
N THR A 744 -14.05 -7.96 5.07
CA THR A 744 -12.81 -8.48 4.47
C THR A 744 -12.42 -9.83 5.08
N ALA A 745 -12.38 -9.94 6.40
CA ALA A 745 -11.94 -11.16 7.06
C ALA A 745 -12.85 -12.35 6.75
N PHE A 746 -14.17 -12.13 6.72
CA PHE A 746 -15.16 -13.18 6.50
C PHE A 746 -15.24 -13.64 5.05
N SER A 747 -15.00 -12.74 4.10
CA SER A 747 -14.99 -13.06 2.67
C SER A 747 -13.75 -13.83 2.18
N ARG A 748 -12.75 -14.07 3.05
CA ARG A 748 -11.52 -14.78 2.66
C ARG A 748 -11.67 -16.30 2.59
N GLY A 749 -12.70 -16.87 3.21
CA GLY A 749 -13.00 -18.30 3.13
C GLY A 749 -13.72 -18.68 1.82
N GLU A 750 -13.31 -19.81 1.21
CA GLU A 750 -13.96 -20.32 0.00
C GLU A 750 -15.04 -21.37 0.35
N ARG A 751 -14.70 -22.32 1.23
CA ARG A 751 -15.54 -23.47 1.58
C ARG A 751 -15.93 -23.47 3.04
N HIS A 752 -15.11 -22.88 3.92
CA HIS A 752 -15.31 -22.92 5.35
C HIS A 752 -14.85 -21.64 6.04
N LEU A 753 -15.66 -21.15 6.95
CA LEU A 753 -15.38 -20.02 7.84
C LEU A 753 -15.70 -20.43 9.29
N SER A 754 -14.68 -20.47 10.13
CA SER A 754 -14.85 -20.55 11.59
C SER A 754 -14.63 -19.17 12.21
N VAL A 755 -15.56 -18.70 13.02
CA VAL A 755 -15.45 -17.42 13.75
C VAL A 755 -15.29 -17.71 15.24
N VAL A 756 -14.08 -17.53 15.76
CA VAL A 756 -13.73 -17.63 17.17
C VAL A 756 -13.93 -16.25 17.79
N HIS A 757 -14.98 -16.08 18.60
CA HIS A 757 -15.30 -14.74 19.09
C HIS A 757 -15.65 -14.68 20.58
N GLY A 758 -15.12 -13.63 21.23
CA GLY A 758 -15.41 -13.24 22.59
C GLY A 758 -15.92 -11.81 22.71
N VAL A 759 -16.36 -11.22 21.58
CA VAL A 759 -16.73 -9.80 21.49
C VAL A 759 -18.25 -9.53 21.52
N ASP A 760 -19.09 -10.58 21.59
CA ASP A 760 -20.55 -10.49 21.67
C ASP A 760 -21.19 -9.34 20.86
N GLN A 761 -21.79 -8.36 21.57
CA GLN A 761 -22.46 -7.22 20.94
C GLN A 761 -21.51 -6.30 20.15
N ALA A 762 -20.18 -6.36 20.37
CA ALA A 762 -19.26 -5.50 19.63
C ALA A 762 -19.18 -5.89 18.14
N LEU A 763 -19.28 -7.18 17.83
CA LEU A 763 -19.33 -7.64 16.44
C LEU A 763 -20.60 -7.13 15.73
N GLN A 764 -21.75 -7.27 16.37
CA GLN A 764 -23.01 -6.76 15.82
C GLN A 764 -22.97 -5.24 15.63
N ARG A 765 -22.42 -4.50 16.60
CA ARG A 765 -22.26 -3.05 16.52
C ARG A 765 -21.28 -2.65 15.41
N ALA A 766 -20.17 -3.34 15.29
CA ALA A 766 -19.18 -3.08 14.24
C ALA A 766 -19.80 -3.24 12.84
N VAL A 767 -20.64 -4.24 12.64
CA VAL A 767 -21.34 -4.45 11.37
C VAL A 767 -22.43 -3.39 11.15
N ALA A 768 -23.26 -3.11 12.15
CA ALA A 768 -24.44 -2.24 11.98
C ALA A 768 -24.08 -0.74 11.95
N GLN A 769 -23.12 -0.29 12.78
CA GLN A 769 -22.97 1.12 13.13
C GLN A 769 -21.61 1.72 12.75
N SER A 770 -20.57 0.90 12.48
CA SER A 770 -19.24 1.46 12.26
C SER A 770 -19.09 1.90 10.82
N PRO A 771 -19.17 3.19 10.55
CA PRO A 771 -18.62 3.71 9.31
C PRO A 771 -17.12 3.39 9.26
N THR A 772 -16.59 3.26 8.08
CA THR A 772 -15.16 3.40 7.85
C THR A 772 -14.67 4.68 8.50
N GLN A 773 -13.51 4.64 9.09
CA GLN A 773 -12.81 5.87 9.43
C GLN A 773 -12.59 6.61 8.11
N ASP A 774 -13.25 7.76 7.94
CA ASP A 774 -13.14 8.55 6.71
C ASP A 774 -11.70 9.01 6.55
N ARG A 775 -11.11 8.66 5.41
CA ARG A 775 -9.79 9.16 5.03
C ARG A 775 -9.97 10.53 4.38
N THR A 776 -9.22 11.50 4.83
CA THR A 776 -9.16 12.82 4.20
C THR A 776 -8.21 12.75 3.00
N THR A 777 -8.76 13.01 1.79
CA THR A 777 -8.05 12.97 0.51
C THR A 777 -8.50 14.16 -0.33
N ARG A 778 -7.66 14.63 -1.25
CA ARG A 778 -7.97 15.69 -2.22
C ARG A 778 -8.40 15.13 -3.59
N LEU A 779 -8.06 13.86 -3.86
CA LEU A 779 -8.25 13.25 -5.18
C LEU A 779 -9.69 13.38 -5.69
N ARG A 780 -10.69 13.21 -4.83
CA ARG A 780 -12.10 13.37 -5.24
C ARG A 780 -12.38 14.77 -5.79
N THR A 781 -11.95 15.82 -5.08
CA THR A 781 -12.15 17.22 -5.48
C THR A 781 -11.42 17.52 -6.80
N LEU A 782 -10.20 17.03 -6.97
CA LEU A 782 -9.42 17.16 -8.20
C LEU A 782 -10.12 16.49 -9.40
N LEU A 783 -10.65 15.27 -9.21
CA LEU A 783 -11.40 14.56 -10.25
C LEU A 783 -12.72 15.27 -10.61
N GLU A 784 -13.43 15.85 -9.64
CA GLU A 784 -14.65 16.64 -9.89
C GLU A 784 -14.34 17.95 -10.64
N ALA A 785 -13.17 18.55 -10.40
CA ALA A 785 -12.71 19.73 -11.12
C ALA A 785 -12.33 19.39 -12.58
N SER A 786 -11.63 18.30 -12.81
CA SER A 786 -11.20 17.84 -14.14
C SER A 786 -12.38 17.38 -15.04
N ALA A 787 -13.53 17.06 -14.45
CA ALA A 787 -14.73 16.62 -15.17
C ALA A 787 -15.61 17.81 -15.66
N ARG A 788 -15.33 19.04 -15.21
CA ARG A 788 -16.05 20.27 -15.60
C ARG A 788 -15.44 20.89 -16.85
#